data_caafe4794051d13e1ef36d7d4417ee90
#
_entry.id   caafe4794051d13e1ef36d7d4417ee90
#
_cell.length_a   1.000
_cell.length_b   1.000
_cell.length_c   1.000
_cell.angle_alpha   90.00
_cell.angle_beta   90.00
_cell.angle_gamma   90.00
#
_symmetry.space_group_name_H-M   'P 1'
#
loop_
_entity.id
_entity.type
_entity.pdbx_description
1 polymer ?
#
loop_
_entity_poly.entity_id
_entity_poly.type
_entity_poly.pdbx_seq_one_letter_code
_entity_poly.pdbx_strand_id
1 'polypeptide(L)'
;MTRDDYLQEDLKKEIEEFNARLEQCLSDENFVIEGDGNFDSMYLDDIDDDDNNAGVAANQGLTPTQEEYGDMLAEERPEADDEEAVDKYLNAELCLDLGTNNERRGRVCKRLRGLDGEPIGRAHPNPLFDTREYEVEFTDGTREKYQANVIAENMYAQVDDEGLQYLLLQEITDHRKGNSAVPISEGTVRSANGTERPKVTTQGWELLVQWKDGSVSWEKLKDLKESNPVEVAEYAVANRIVEEPAFAWWVPHTLRKRNRIISKVKSRYWRTTHKFGIRLPHSVKEALEIDQATGTDFWRKALNKEMSKVKVAWEARDGITPDDVRNGKVLDLIGFQEIGCHVVFDVKMDFTRKARFVAGGHTTEAPTSITYSSVVSRDSVRIGFLIAALNDLDIMVCDLENAYLNAPCREKIWFEGGAECGEDHGKVLVVVRALYGLKSAGSSWRAALAEVLAGLGFESTRADPDVWIRAAARSDGHKYYEMLFVYVDDILAVSHKAKEVIEEVTAFYKAKEGSIKEPDIYLGANIAKIQTPDGREIWTSSPREYVRNAIKTVERLFDEDGEGYVLKSNAKNPFPSGYRPELDVTDELGDELASRYLQLIGICRWAIELGRIDIFHEVSCLSQYQASPRIGHLEALYHVFAYLKKHPDMGRIGYDPKTPWIDESVFQHNADWKDFYGDVVEELPARMPEPLGSLVTISAFVDANHARNVVTRRSHTGIIIFVQNAPIIWFSKRQNTVESASFGSEFVALRICKDQIVALRYKLRMFGVPIDGPANVFSDNRGVVKNASVPESTLMKKHNSINYHAVREAAAADILRVGKEDGDTNIADLLTKVIVGQRRWDLCWHVMW
;
A
#
# COMPACT_ATOMS: atom_id res chain seq x y z
N MET A 1 30.89 -14.36 -42.62
CA MET A 1 30.83 -14.38 -41.14
C MET A 1 30.79 -12.96 -40.68
N THR A 2 29.68 -12.55 -40.20
CA THR A 2 29.47 -11.21 -39.62
C THR A 2 29.93 -11.24 -38.14
N ARG A 3 30.12 -10.09 -37.55
CA ARG A 3 30.50 -9.94 -36.14
C ARG A 3 29.47 -10.60 -35.18
N ASP A 4 28.20 -10.67 -35.61
CA ASP A 4 27.12 -11.33 -34.86
C ASP A 4 27.22 -12.87 -34.95
N ASP A 5 27.70 -13.42 -36.05
CA ASP A 5 27.94 -14.87 -36.17
C ASP A 5 29.05 -15.33 -35.22
N TYR A 6 30.07 -14.49 -35.01
CA TYR A 6 31.18 -14.77 -34.07
C TYR A 6 30.73 -14.72 -32.61
N LEU A 7 29.87 -13.74 -32.24
CA LEU A 7 29.32 -13.62 -30.90
C LEU A 7 28.35 -14.74 -30.56
N GLN A 8 27.61 -15.26 -31.52
CA GLN A 8 26.73 -16.44 -31.33
C GLN A 8 27.52 -17.74 -31.19
N GLU A 9 28.65 -17.89 -31.89
CA GLU A 9 29.52 -19.05 -31.79
C GLU A 9 30.27 -19.10 -30.44
N ASP A 10 30.76 -17.93 -29.95
CA ASP A 10 31.38 -17.83 -28.62
C ASP A 10 30.39 -18.11 -27.50
N LEU A 11 29.18 -17.55 -27.59
CA LEU A 11 28.11 -17.80 -26.58
C LEU A 11 27.68 -19.25 -26.57
N LYS A 12 27.62 -19.90 -27.77
CA LYS A 12 27.28 -21.30 -27.89
C LYS A 12 28.34 -22.20 -27.27
N LYS A 13 29.60 -21.84 -27.45
CA LYS A 13 30.74 -22.52 -26.84
C LYS A 13 30.79 -22.37 -25.33
N GLU A 14 30.48 -21.19 -24.80
CA GLU A 14 30.35 -20.95 -23.35
C GLU A 14 29.21 -21.78 -22.73
N ILE A 15 28.07 -21.87 -23.41
CA ILE A 15 26.95 -22.70 -23.00
C ILE A 15 27.32 -24.20 -23.03
N GLU A 16 28.01 -24.67 -24.04
CA GLU A 16 28.47 -26.04 -24.14
C GLU A 16 29.51 -26.38 -23.05
N GLU A 17 30.44 -25.46 -22.74
CA GLU A 17 31.41 -25.61 -21.67
C GLU A 17 30.76 -25.56 -20.29
N PHE A 18 29.69 -24.75 -20.11
CA PHE A 18 28.91 -24.69 -18.88
C PHE A 18 28.13 -25.99 -18.68
N ASN A 19 27.46 -26.50 -19.72
CA ASN A 19 26.73 -27.77 -19.65
C ASN A 19 27.64 -28.95 -19.38
N ALA A 20 28.84 -28.97 -19.98
CA ALA A 20 29.82 -30.02 -19.72
C ALA A 20 30.34 -29.99 -18.27
N ARG A 21 30.53 -28.80 -17.69
CA ARG A 21 30.86 -28.65 -16.27
C ARG A 21 29.71 -29.06 -15.36
N LEU A 22 28.48 -28.76 -15.72
CA LEU A 22 27.29 -29.19 -15.00
C LEU A 22 27.13 -30.71 -15.01
N GLU A 23 27.34 -31.38 -16.18
CA GLU A 23 27.31 -32.83 -16.30
C GLU A 23 28.44 -33.50 -15.51
N GLN A 24 29.61 -32.89 -15.46
CA GLN A 24 30.72 -33.36 -14.66
C GLN A 24 30.45 -33.26 -13.16
N CYS A 25 29.85 -32.17 -12.71
CA CYS A 25 29.40 -32.00 -11.32
C CYS A 25 28.28 -32.97 -10.93
N LEU A 26 27.38 -33.30 -11.86
CA LEU A 26 26.27 -34.23 -11.61
C LEU A 26 26.70 -35.69 -11.65
N SER A 27 27.85 -36.02 -12.26
CA SER A 27 28.44 -37.38 -12.34
C SER A 27 29.36 -37.71 -11.18
N ASP A 28 29.72 -36.73 -10.35
CA ASP A 28 30.58 -36.93 -9.18
C ASP A 28 29.73 -37.41 -7.99
N GLU A 29 29.80 -38.70 -7.65
CA GLU A 29 29.00 -39.32 -6.58
C GLU A 29 29.23 -38.69 -5.20
N ASN A 30 30.23 -37.81 -5.07
CA ASN A 30 30.54 -37.06 -3.84
C ASN A 30 30.07 -35.60 -3.89
N PHE A 31 29.40 -35.17 -4.96
CA PHE A 31 28.87 -33.83 -5.06
C PHE A 31 27.54 -33.74 -4.28
N VAL A 32 27.65 -33.45 -3.01
CA VAL A 32 26.54 -32.93 -2.23
C VAL A 32 26.31 -31.50 -2.75
N ILE A 33 25.16 -31.28 -3.34
CA ILE A 33 24.73 -29.91 -3.70
C ILE A 33 24.57 -29.17 -2.38
N GLU A 34 25.61 -28.43 -1.97
CA GLU A 34 25.57 -27.57 -0.76
C GLU A 34 24.39 -26.58 -0.80
N GLY A 35 23.79 -26.34 -1.97
CA GLY A 35 22.60 -25.51 -2.11
C GLY A 35 21.32 -26.09 -1.50
N ASP A 36 21.15 -27.41 -1.47
CA ASP A 36 19.95 -28.02 -0.87
C ASP A 36 20.07 -28.11 0.66
N GLY A 37 21.29 -28.26 1.19
CA GLY A 37 21.53 -28.31 2.63
C GLY A 37 21.35 -26.93 3.32
N ASN A 38 21.67 -25.85 2.64
CA ASN A 38 21.56 -24.51 3.19
C ASN A 38 20.12 -23.96 3.18
N PHE A 39 19.25 -24.42 2.28
CA PHE A 39 17.84 -24.05 2.30
C PHE A 39 17.10 -24.68 3.48
N ASP A 40 17.47 -25.90 3.85
CA ASP A 40 17.00 -26.59 5.05
C ASP A 40 17.52 -25.89 6.32
N SER A 41 18.80 -25.45 6.33
CA SER A 41 19.38 -24.77 7.48
C SER A 41 18.77 -23.37 7.69
N MET A 42 18.46 -22.64 6.63
CA MET A 42 17.88 -21.30 6.70
C MET A 42 16.48 -21.26 7.36
N TYR A 43 15.72 -22.36 7.25
CA TYR A 43 14.41 -22.50 7.90
C TYR A 43 14.47 -23.36 9.17
N LEU A 44 15.57 -24.12 9.38
CA LEU A 44 15.73 -25.06 10.50
C LEU A 44 16.69 -24.53 11.57
N ASP A 45 17.65 -23.65 11.24
CA ASP A 45 18.54 -23.03 12.24
C ASP A 45 17.76 -22.12 13.20
N ASP A 46 16.64 -21.53 12.74
CA ASP A 46 15.69 -20.84 13.62
C ASP A 46 14.83 -21.81 14.49
N ILE A 47 14.94 -23.13 14.27
CA ILE A 47 14.20 -24.17 15.01
C ILE A 47 15.12 -24.98 15.92
N ASP A 48 16.40 -25.19 15.57
CA ASP A 48 17.28 -26.10 16.30
C ASP A 48 17.92 -25.50 17.55
N ASP A 49 18.01 -24.18 17.68
CA ASP A 49 18.58 -23.56 18.90
C ASP A 49 17.59 -23.51 20.08
N ASP A 50 16.27 -23.62 19.82
CA ASP A 50 15.25 -23.66 20.88
C ASP A 50 14.89 -25.11 21.29
N ASP A 51 15.20 -26.13 20.47
CA ASP A 51 14.77 -27.52 20.69
C ASP A 51 15.77 -28.38 21.49
N ASN A 52 16.96 -27.89 21.79
CA ASN A 52 17.92 -28.66 22.59
C ASN A 52 17.55 -28.80 24.09
N ASN A 53 16.47 -28.16 24.53
CA ASN A 53 15.92 -28.35 25.89
C ASN A 53 14.58 -29.07 25.95
N ALA A 54 13.98 -29.44 24.82
CA ALA A 54 12.67 -30.12 24.75
C ALA A 54 12.76 -31.61 24.39
N GLY A 55 13.83 -32.25 24.79
CA GLY A 55 14.15 -33.63 24.39
C GLY A 55 13.28 -34.75 24.98
N VAL A 56 12.04 -34.52 25.45
CA VAL A 56 11.17 -35.58 26.01
C VAL A 56 9.69 -35.56 25.54
N ALA A 57 9.24 -34.55 24.80
CA ALA A 57 7.81 -34.38 24.52
C ALA A 57 7.35 -34.70 23.08
N ALA A 58 8.25 -35.14 22.19
CA ALA A 58 7.93 -35.30 20.76
C ALA A 58 7.26 -36.62 20.36
N ASN A 59 6.60 -37.34 21.26
CA ASN A 59 6.04 -38.67 20.93
C ASN A 59 4.55 -38.87 21.23
N GLN A 60 3.77 -37.82 21.39
CA GLN A 60 2.30 -37.99 21.38
C GLN A 60 1.70 -36.82 20.58
N GLY A 61 1.01 -37.17 19.47
CA GLY A 61 0.38 -36.23 18.53
C GLY A 61 -0.81 -35.47 19.17
N LEU A 62 -0.51 -34.46 19.96
CA LEU A 62 -1.48 -33.51 20.49
C LEU A 62 -1.04 -32.11 20.03
N THR A 63 -1.93 -31.41 19.39
CA THR A 63 -1.77 -29.97 19.14
C THR A 63 -1.70 -29.22 20.47
N PRO A 64 -0.73 -28.31 20.69
CA PRO A 64 -0.64 -27.53 21.91
C PRO A 64 -1.90 -26.70 22.14
N THR A 65 -2.34 -26.61 23.39
CA THR A 65 -3.47 -25.76 23.79
C THR A 65 -3.08 -24.27 23.76
N GLN A 66 -4.07 -23.41 23.73
CA GLN A 66 -3.87 -21.94 23.65
C GLN A 66 -3.10 -21.36 24.87
N GLU A 67 -3.16 -22.04 26.02
CA GLU A 67 -2.38 -21.68 27.22
C GLU A 67 -0.89 -22.00 27.07
N GLU A 68 -0.53 -23.13 26.47
CA GLU A 68 0.86 -23.49 26.18
C GLU A 68 1.50 -22.50 25.18
N TYR A 69 0.71 -21.95 24.24
CA TYR A 69 1.18 -20.87 23.35
C TYR A 69 1.42 -19.54 24.07
N GLY A 70 0.66 -19.23 25.10
CA GLY A 70 0.82 -18.04 25.93
C GLY A 70 2.08 -18.09 26.78
N ASP A 71 2.38 -19.23 27.37
CA ASP A 71 3.54 -19.42 28.24
C ASP A 71 4.86 -19.50 27.46
N MET A 72 4.84 -20.11 26.26
CA MET A 72 6.02 -20.11 25.38
C MET A 72 6.44 -18.70 24.90
N LEU A 73 5.49 -17.75 24.83
CA LEU A 73 5.78 -16.37 24.44
C LEU A 73 6.22 -15.50 25.63
N ALA A 74 6.07 -15.95 26.87
CA ALA A 74 6.36 -15.19 28.08
C ALA A 74 7.79 -15.37 28.62
N GLU A 75 8.52 -16.42 28.25
CA GLU A 75 9.80 -16.78 28.86
C GLU A 75 11.07 -16.44 28.06
N GLU A 76 10.97 -16.00 26.81
CA GLU A 76 12.14 -15.64 26.03
C GLU A 76 12.61 -14.20 26.31
N ARG A 77 13.48 -14.02 27.28
CA ARG A 77 14.47 -12.91 27.29
C ARG A 77 15.68 -13.38 26.48
N PRO A 78 16.10 -12.65 25.44
CA PRO A 78 17.32 -13.01 24.72
C PRO A 78 18.50 -12.88 25.67
N GLU A 79 19.28 -13.94 25.84
CA GLU A 79 20.62 -13.86 26.41
C GLU A 79 21.53 -13.03 25.49
N ALA A 80 22.47 -12.30 26.07
CA ALA A 80 23.13 -11.13 25.50
C ALA A 80 24.19 -11.40 24.42
N ASP A 81 24.29 -12.57 23.82
CA ASP A 81 25.37 -12.95 22.91
C ASP A 81 24.99 -13.27 21.45
N ASP A 82 23.75 -13.10 21.04
CA ASP A 82 23.37 -13.36 19.67
C ASP A 82 23.14 -12.05 18.87
N GLU A 83 24.26 -11.47 18.40
CA GLU A 83 24.24 -10.26 17.54
C GLU A 83 23.42 -10.45 16.24
N GLU A 84 23.19 -11.67 15.80
CA GLU A 84 22.39 -11.97 14.60
C GLU A 84 20.90 -12.00 14.90
N ALA A 85 20.48 -12.42 16.08
CA ALA A 85 19.05 -12.39 16.47
C ALA A 85 18.49 -10.96 16.54
N VAL A 86 19.35 -9.96 16.68
CA VAL A 86 19.01 -8.53 16.73
C VAL A 86 19.23 -7.84 15.37
N ASP A 87 19.77 -8.54 14.38
CA ASP A 87 20.06 -7.95 13.07
C ASP A 87 18.77 -7.64 12.30
N LYS A 88 18.44 -6.35 12.20
CA LYS A 88 17.21 -5.83 11.60
C LYS A 88 17.06 -6.10 10.10
N TYR A 89 18.16 -6.45 9.43
CA TYR A 89 18.17 -6.70 7.99
C TYR A 89 17.92 -8.16 7.65
N LEU A 90 18.27 -9.09 8.53
CA LEU A 90 17.99 -10.50 8.30
C LEU A 90 16.49 -10.75 8.15
N ASN A 91 16.15 -11.55 7.17
CA ASN A 91 14.78 -11.85 6.78
C ASN A 91 13.96 -10.64 6.26
N ALA A 92 14.59 -9.51 5.95
CA ALA A 92 13.93 -8.39 5.31
C ALA A 92 13.59 -8.71 3.86
N GLU A 93 12.37 -8.40 3.46
CA GLU A 93 11.95 -8.50 2.06
C GLU A 93 12.25 -7.19 1.34
N LEU A 94 12.80 -7.30 0.13
CA LEU A 94 13.24 -6.18 -0.67
C LEU A 94 12.56 -6.21 -2.04
N CYS A 95 12.24 -5.05 -2.55
CA CYS A 95 11.93 -4.86 -3.96
C CYS A 95 13.06 -4.06 -4.59
N LEU A 96 13.93 -4.75 -5.32
CA LEU A 96 15.03 -4.12 -6.06
C LEU A 96 14.60 -3.95 -7.51
N ASP A 97 14.44 -2.70 -7.93
CA ASP A 97 14.27 -2.37 -9.35
C ASP A 97 15.66 -2.31 -9.99
N LEU A 98 16.01 -3.34 -10.73
CA LEU A 98 17.28 -3.42 -11.47
C LEU A 98 17.23 -2.69 -12.83
N GLY A 99 16.25 -1.81 -13.04
CA GLY A 99 16.19 -0.94 -14.23
C GLY A 99 15.66 -1.62 -15.50
N THR A 100 14.98 -2.75 -15.37
CA THR A 100 14.47 -3.55 -16.51
C THR A 100 12.97 -3.82 -16.50
N ASN A 101 12.15 -3.01 -15.85
CA ASN A 101 10.72 -3.28 -15.63
C ASN A 101 10.40 -4.55 -14.80
N ASN A 102 11.41 -5.31 -14.40
CA ASN A 102 11.28 -6.42 -13.48
C ASN A 102 11.68 -5.92 -12.10
N GLU A 103 10.69 -5.57 -11.30
CA GLU A 103 10.88 -5.47 -9.86
C GLU A 103 11.31 -6.85 -9.37
N ARG A 104 12.60 -7.03 -9.09
CA ARG A 104 13.10 -8.27 -8.51
C ARG A 104 12.87 -8.20 -7.01
N ARG A 105 11.96 -9.02 -6.55
CA ARG A 105 11.78 -9.22 -5.11
C ARG A 105 12.83 -10.17 -4.62
N GLY A 106 13.49 -9.78 -3.54
CA GLY A 106 14.50 -10.57 -2.88
C GLY A 106 14.27 -10.59 -1.39
N ARG A 107 14.85 -11.57 -0.72
CA ARG A 107 14.87 -11.70 0.72
C ARG A 107 16.30 -11.76 1.21
N VAL A 108 16.60 -11.04 2.26
CA VAL A 108 17.91 -11.10 2.92
C VAL A 108 18.02 -12.43 3.66
N CYS A 109 18.92 -13.29 3.20
CA CYS A 109 19.05 -14.65 3.70
C CYS A 109 20.06 -14.76 4.82
N LYS A 110 21.23 -14.17 4.65
CA LYS A 110 22.27 -14.25 5.66
C LYS A 110 23.23 -13.06 5.57
N ARG A 111 23.89 -12.77 6.70
CA ARG A 111 24.99 -11.83 6.80
C ARG A 111 26.28 -12.49 6.33
N LEU A 112 27.02 -11.85 5.43
CA LEU A 112 28.26 -12.39 4.92
C LEU A 112 29.42 -12.15 5.91
N ARG A 113 30.21 -13.20 6.14
CA ARG A 113 31.37 -13.20 7.01
C ARG A 113 32.63 -13.51 6.23
N GLY A 114 33.76 -12.93 6.67
CA GLY A 114 35.07 -13.22 6.14
C GLY A 114 35.59 -14.60 6.61
N LEU A 115 36.74 -14.98 6.08
CA LEU A 115 37.41 -16.23 6.50
C LEU A 115 37.82 -16.27 7.99
N ASP A 116 37.84 -15.13 8.63
CA ASP A 116 38.09 -14.90 10.04
C ASP A 116 36.84 -15.01 10.92
N GLY A 117 35.68 -15.23 10.31
CA GLY A 117 34.39 -15.28 10.99
C GLY A 117 33.77 -13.91 11.26
N GLU A 118 34.50 -12.80 11.02
CA GLU A 118 34.00 -11.46 11.23
C GLU A 118 33.08 -11.00 10.10
N PRO A 119 32.06 -10.17 10.38
CA PRO A 119 31.17 -9.62 9.34
C PRO A 119 31.93 -8.79 8.31
N ILE A 120 31.63 -9.00 7.02
CA ILE A 120 32.19 -8.18 5.96
C ILE A 120 31.55 -6.80 6.01
N GLY A 121 32.39 -5.74 5.96
CA GLY A 121 31.94 -4.35 6.04
C GLY A 121 31.88 -3.82 7.47
N ARG A 122 31.35 -2.62 7.64
CA ARG A 122 31.24 -1.94 8.94
C ARG A 122 29.80 -1.58 9.26
N ALA A 123 29.38 -1.89 10.46
CA ALA A 123 28.14 -1.38 11.00
C ALA A 123 28.22 0.14 11.19
N HIS A 124 27.18 0.84 10.83
CA HIS A 124 27.07 2.27 11.05
C HIS A 124 25.69 2.61 11.62
N PRO A 125 25.60 3.55 12.62
CA PRO A 125 24.32 3.97 13.16
C PRO A 125 23.35 4.52 12.11
N ASN A 126 23.87 5.24 11.11
CA ASN A 126 23.07 5.64 9.95
C ASN A 126 23.04 4.48 8.93
N PRO A 127 21.88 3.90 8.63
CA PRO A 127 21.73 2.79 7.70
C PRO A 127 22.35 3.02 6.33
N LEU A 128 22.41 4.27 5.87
CA LEU A 128 22.95 4.60 4.55
C LEU A 128 24.48 4.53 4.48
N PHE A 129 25.15 4.55 5.62
CA PHE A 129 26.60 4.37 5.74
C PHE A 129 26.97 2.97 6.23
N ASP A 130 26.00 2.11 6.48
CA ASP A 130 26.22 0.73 6.87
C ASP A 130 26.65 -0.07 5.64
N THR A 131 27.89 -0.54 5.66
CA THR A 131 28.52 -1.27 4.55
C THR A 131 28.60 -2.77 4.81
N ARG A 132 27.95 -3.30 5.86
CA ARG A 132 27.84 -4.74 6.07
C ARG A 132 27.24 -5.40 4.85
N GLU A 133 27.77 -6.55 4.45
CA GLU A 133 27.31 -7.29 3.29
C GLU A 133 26.38 -8.42 3.68
N TYR A 134 25.33 -8.56 2.90
CA TYR A 134 24.31 -9.60 3.04
C TYR A 134 24.08 -10.30 1.71
N GLU A 135 23.73 -11.55 1.78
CA GLU A 135 23.24 -12.32 0.64
C GLU A 135 21.72 -12.12 0.51
N VAL A 136 21.29 -11.77 -0.67
CA VAL A 136 19.86 -11.60 -1.02
C VAL A 136 19.49 -12.64 -2.05
N GLU A 137 18.48 -13.43 -1.74
CA GLU A 137 17.90 -14.41 -2.65
C GLU A 137 16.70 -13.82 -3.36
N PHE A 138 16.68 -13.91 -4.67
CA PHE A 138 15.62 -13.39 -5.51
C PHE A 138 14.61 -14.46 -5.88
N THR A 139 13.41 -14.01 -6.29
CA THR A 139 12.32 -14.89 -6.72
C THR A 139 12.67 -15.81 -7.90
N ASP A 140 13.69 -15.47 -8.67
CA ASP A 140 14.23 -16.30 -9.77
C ASP A 140 15.26 -17.36 -9.30
N GLY A 141 15.51 -17.46 -7.98
CA GLY A 141 16.46 -18.35 -7.37
C GLY A 141 17.92 -17.90 -7.47
N THR A 142 18.18 -16.72 -8.02
CA THR A 142 19.53 -16.15 -8.04
C THR A 142 19.85 -15.53 -6.69
N ARG A 143 21.11 -15.62 -6.27
CA ARG A 143 21.62 -15.01 -5.05
C ARG A 143 22.66 -13.97 -5.40
N GLU A 144 22.49 -12.79 -4.84
CA GLU A 144 23.41 -11.67 -5.06
C GLU A 144 23.73 -10.99 -3.74
N LYS A 145 24.91 -10.36 -3.69
CA LYS A 145 25.39 -9.68 -2.49
C LYS A 145 25.01 -8.22 -2.52
N TYR A 146 24.43 -7.74 -1.42
CA TYR A 146 24.09 -6.33 -1.24
C TYR A 146 24.60 -5.80 0.08
N GLN A 147 24.95 -4.53 0.10
CA GLN A 147 25.31 -3.85 1.32
C GLN A 147 24.07 -3.43 2.11
N ALA A 148 24.21 -3.35 3.43
CA ALA A 148 23.14 -2.95 4.34
C ALA A 148 22.47 -1.63 3.96
N ASN A 149 23.22 -0.66 3.43
CA ASN A 149 22.66 0.60 2.96
C ASN A 149 21.69 0.42 1.79
N VAL A 150 22.01 -0.45 0.84
CA VAL A 150 21.11 -0.77 -0.30
C VAL A 150 19.89 -1.50 0.18
N ILE A 151 20.06 -2.43 1.12
CA ILE A 151 18.96 -3.17 1.75
C ILE A 151 18.02 -2.22 2.49
N ALA A 152 18.56 -1.38 3.38
CA ALA A 152 17.79 -0.39 4.13
C ALA A 152 16.99 0.53 3.20
N GLU A 153 17.60 0.96 2.12
CA GLU A 153 17.00 1.82 1.11
C GLU A 153 15.80 1.17 0.42
N ASN A 154 15.89 -0.11 0.09
CA ASN A 154 14.85 -0.82 -0.65
C ASN A 154 13.77 -1.44 0.25
N MET A 155 14.03 -1.65 1.54
CA MET A 155 13.00 -2.00 2.52
C MET A 155 11.90 -0.92 2.62
N TYR A 156 12.23 0.33 2.38
CA TYR A 156 11.29 1.45 2.42
C TYR A 156 10.46 1.60 1.16
N ALA A 157 10.90 1.02 0.05
CA ALA A 157 10.19 1.12 -1.22
C ALA A 157 8.94 0.22 -1.30
N GLN A 158 8.75 -0.70 -0.34
CA GLN A 158 7.60 -1.61 -0.30
C GLN A 158 6.37 -1.06 0.41
N VAL A 159 6.47 0.10 0.99
CA VAL A 159 5.36 0.74 1.69
C VAL A 159 4.75 1.76 0.76
N ASP A 160 3.43 1.67 0.50
CA ASP A 160 2.74 2.67 -0.28
C ASP A 160 2.70 4.04 0.42
N ASP A 161 2.18 5.05 -0.25
CA ASP A 161 2.11 6.41 0.28
C ASP A 161 1.27 6.54 1.56
N GLU A 162 0.51 5.50 1.92
CA GLU A 162 -0.29 5.43 3.15
C GLU A 162 0.42 4.65 4.27
N GLY A 163 1.63 4.14 4.03
CA GLY A 163 2.36 3.29 4.99
C GLY A 163 1.87 1.85 5.02
N LEU A 164 1.06 1.45 4.02
CA LEU A 164 0.59 0.09 3.83
C LEU A 164 1.54 -0.66 2.90
N GLN A 165 1.75 -1.93 3.16
CA GLN A 165 2.53 -2.79 2.28
C GLN A 165 1.83 -2.87 0.91
N TYR A 166 2.57 -2.59 -0.17
CA TYR A 166 2.02 -2.63 -1.53
C TYR A 166 1.82 -4.08 -1.96
N LEU A 167 0.61 -4.57 -1.88
CA LEU A 167 0.22 -5.88 -2.38
C LEU A 167 -0.40 -5.72 -3.77
N LEU A 168 0.25 -6.25 -4.78
CA LEU A 168 -0.31 -6.33 -6.15
C LEU A 168 -1.37 -7.43 -6.23
N LEU A 169 -1.20 -8.49 -5.46
CA LEU A 169 -2.13 -9.60 -5.36
C LEU A 169 -3.41 -9.16 -4.66
N GLN A 170 -4.56 -9.37 -5.30
CA GLN A 170 -5.86 -9.11 -4.71
C GLN A 170 -6.32 -10.31 -3.91
N GLU A 171 -6.36 -11.49 -4.55
CA GLU A 171 -6.72 -12.74 -3.90
C GLU A 171 -6.24 -13.96 -4.71
N ILE A 172 -6.18 -15.11 -4.05
CA ILE A 172 -5.98 -16.41 -4.69
C ILE A 172 -7.34 -17.11 -4.76
N THR A 173 -7.83 -17.34 -5.97
CA THR A 173 -9.20 -17.80 -6.20
C THR A 173 -9.32 -19.30 -6.42
N ASP A 174 -8.27 -19.96 -6.92
CA ASP A 174 -8.28 -21.39 -7.23
C ASP A 174 -6.87 -21.98 -7.22
N HIS A 175 -6.76 -23.29 -7.26
CA HIS A 175 -5.50 -24.00 -7.35
C HIS A 175 -5.62 -25.24 -8.24
N ARG A 176 -4.52 -25.64 -8.89
CA ARG A 176 -4.46 -26.86 -9.66
C ARG A 176 -3.18 -27.64 -9.41
N LYS A 177 -3.33 -28.99 -9.39
CA LYS A 177 -2.26 -29.94 -9.20
C LYS A 177 -1.94 -30.60 -10.53
N GLY A 178 -0.76 -30.36 -11.07
CA GLY A 178 -0.27 -30.96 -12.31
C GLY A 178 0.31 -32.36 -12.11
N ASN A 179 0.55 -33.05 -13.20
CA ASN A 179 1.07 -34.46 -13.20
C ASN A 179 2.48 -34.58 -12.58
N SER A 180 3.23 -33.48 -12.46
CA SER A 180 4.57 -33.44 -11.86
C SER A 180 4.57 -33.22 -10.36
N ALA A 181 3.39 -33.02 -9.74
CA ALA A 181 3.26 -32.80 -8.31
C ALA A 181 3.60 -34.06 -7.52
N VAL A 182 4.37 -33.94 -6.46
CA VAL A 182 4.74 -35.06 -5.59
C VAL A 182 3.50 -35.55 -4.83
N PRO A 183 3.17 -36.83 -4.88
CA PRO A 183 2.05 -37.38 -4.13
C PRO A 183 2.37 -37.43 -2.63
N ILE A 184 1.33 -37.37 -1.78
CA ILE A 184 1.46 -37.39 -0.31
C ILE A 184 2.28 -38.62 0.17
N SER A 185 2.13 -39.77 -0.50
CA SER A 185 2.88 -40.98 -0.16
C SER A 185 4.40 -40.84 -0.33
N GLU A 186 4.87 -39.87 -1.09
CA GLU A 186 6.29 -39.57 -1.37
C GLU A 186 6.71 -38.19 -0.77
N GLY A 187 5.89 -37.68 0.12
CA GLY A 187 6.03 -36.33 0.71
C GLY A 187 7.08 -36.23 1.82
N THR A 188 7.68 -37.36 2.24
CA THR A 188 8.70 -37.38 3.30
C THR A 188 10.02 -37.92 2.78
N VAL A 189 11.13 -37.43 3.31
CA VAL A 189 12.49 -37.89 3.04
C VAL A 189 13.12 -38.34 4.36
N ARG A 190 13.79 -39.49 4.37
CA ARG A 190 14.48 -40.02 5.54
C ARG A 190 15.87 -39.41 5.61
N SER A 191 16.14 -38.67 6.66
CA SER A 191 17.45 -38.11 6.97
C SER A 191 18.47 -39.20 7.31
N ALA A 192 19.76 -38.94 7.17
CA ALA A 192 20.85 -39.83 7.55
C ALA A 192 20.75 -40.29 9.02
N ASN A 193 20.14 -39.49 9.89
CA ASN A 193 19.88 -39.79 11.30
C ASN A 193 18.64 -40.62 11.55
N GLY A 194 17.92 -41.07 10.49
CA GLY A 194 16.71 -41.90 10.60
C GLY A 194 15.40 -41.11 10.85
N THR A 195 15.45 -39.80 11.00
CA THR A 195 14.29 -38.94 11.16
C THR A 195 13.61 -38.70 9.81
N GLU A 196 12.28 -38.79 9.77
CA GLU A 196 11.52 -38.45 8.57
C GLU A 196 11.21 -36.95 8.58
N ARG A 197 11.54 -36.27 7.47
CA ARG A 197 11.28 -34.85 7.27
C ARG A 197 10.40 -34.63 6.03
N PRO A 198 9.54 -33.60 5.99
CA PRO A 198 8.80 -33.24 4.80
C PRO A 198 9.76 -32.97 3.63
N LYS A 199 9.40 -33.42 2.45
CA LYS A 199 10.17 -33.16 1.23
C LYS A 199 10.00 -31.71 0.80
N VAL A 200 11.11 -31.01 0.61
CA VAL A 200 11.10 -29.63 0.14
C VAL A 200 10.75 -29.61 -1.35
N THR A 201 9.55 -29.21 -1.70
CA THR A 201 9.08 -29.13 -3.08
C THR A 201 7.89 -28.19 -3.21
N THR A 202 7.80 -27.49 -4.34
CA THR A 202 6.62 -26.74 -4.78
C THR A 202 6.15 -27.20 -6.16
N GLN A 203 6.78 -28.27 -6.67
CA GLN A 203 6.64 -28.74 -8.03
C GLN A 203 5.22 -29.17 -8.38
N GLY A 204 4.77 -28.77 -9.56
CA GLY A 204 3.50 -29.19 -10.12
C GLY A 204 2.25 -28.51 -9.55
N TRP A 205 2.40 -27.46 -8.76
CA TRP A 205 1.29 -26.67 -8.25
C TRP A 205 1.26 -25.29 -8.86
N GLU A 206 0.08 -24.86 -9.24
CA GLU A 206 -0.22 -23.50 -9.70
C GLU A 206 -1.48 -22.99 -8.99
N LEU A 207 -1.48 -21.70 -8.70
CA LEU A 207 -2.57 -20.99 -8.05
C LEU A 207 -3.14 -19.95 -9.00
N LEU A 208 -4.45 -19.83 -9.05
CA LEU A 208 -5.14 -18.81 -9.82
C LEU A 208 -5.19 -17.53 -8.99
N VAL A 209 -4.51 -16.51 -9.46
CA VAL A 209 -4.39 -15.22 -8.78
C VAL A 209 -5.23 -14.20 -9.50
N GLN A 210 -6.04 -13.47 -8.77
CA GLN A 210 -6.66 -12.23 -9.20
C GLN A 210 -5.78 -11.07 -8.71
N TRP A 211 -5.37 -10.22 -9.66
CA TRP A 211 -4.56 -9.05 -9.41
C TRP A 211 -5.41 -7.81 -9.18
N LYS A 212 -4.86 -6.79 -8.53
CA LYS A 212 -5.58 -5.53 -8.26
C LYS A 212 -6.04 -4.78 -9.51
N ASP A 213 -5.42 -5.03 -10.65
CA ASP A 213 -5.85 -4.49 -11.95
C ASP A 213 -7.05 -5.24 -12.56
N GLY A 214 -7.56 -6.26 -11.85
CA GLY A 214 -8.66 -7.11 -12.30
C GLY A 214 -8.26 -8.21 -13.27
N SER A 215 -6.99 -8.33 -13.65
CA SER A 215 -6.49 -9.46 -14.44
C SER A 215 -6.45 -10.72 -13.59
N VAL A 216 -6.48 -11.88 -14.25
CA VAL A 216 -6.43 -13.19 -13.60
C VAL A 216 -5.38 -14.04 -14.32
N SER A 217 -4.46 -14.62 -13.58
CA SER A 217 -3.42 -15.49 -14.14
C SER A 217 -3.15 -16.72 -13.27
N TRP A 218 -2.70 -17.82 -13.94
CA TRP A 218 -2.19 -19.00 -13.24
C TRP A 218 -0.72 -18.82 -12.95
N GLU A 219 -0.38 -18.72 -11.67
CA GLU A 219 0.98 -18.51 -11.20
C GLU A 219 1.53 -19.78 -10.54
N LYS A 220 2.82 -20.05 -10.72
CA LYS A 220 3.47 -21.20 -10.09
C LYS A 220 3.52 -20.99 -8.57
N LEU A 221 3.22 -22.05 -7.82
CA LEU A 221 3.34 -22.01 -6.36
C LEU A 221 4.73 -21.56 -5.89
N LYS A 222 5.80 -21.95 -6.60
CA LYS A 222 7.16 -21.52 -6.29
C LYS A 222 7.25 -19.98 -6.22
N ASP A 223 6.77 -19.31 -7.25
CA ASP A 223 6.90 -17.86 -7.40
C ASP A 223 6.02 -17.11 -6.38
N LEU A 224 4.80 -17.60 -6.18
CA LEU A 224 3.88 -17.02 -5.17
C LEU A 224 4.32 -17.27 -3.72
N LYS A 225 4.91 -18.43 -3.43
CA LYS A 225 5.48 -18.70 -2.09
C LYS A 225 6.56 -17.67 -1.75
N GLU A 226 7.36 -17.25 -2.73
CA GLU A 226 8.44 -16.29 -2.54
C GLU A 226 7.91 -14.85 -2.46
N SER A 227 6.92 -14.49 -3.29
CA SER A 227 6.37 -13.13 -3.33
C SER A 227 5.31 -12.86 -2.25
N ASN A 228 4.43 -13.81 -1.98
CA ASN A 228 3.25 -13.66 -1.11
C ASN A 228 3.08 -14.87 -0.18
N PRO A 229 4.10 -15.20 0.65
CA PRO A 229 4.08 -16.43 1.43
C PRO A 229 2.95 -16.49 2.45
N VAL A 230 2.56 -15.37 3.04
CA VAL A 230 1.49 -15.33 4.05
C VAL A 230 0.12 -15.61 3.43
N GLU A 231 -0.18 -14.94 2.31
CA GLU A 231 -1.43 -15.09 1.58
C GLU A 231 -1.60 -16.51 1.04
N VAL A 232 -0.51 -17.09 0.51
CA VAL A 232 -0.50 -18.48 0.03
C VAL A 232 -0.67 -19.47 1.20
N ALA A 233 -0.03 -19.20 2.35
CA ALA A 233 -0.19 -20.06 3.53
C ALA A 233 -1.61 -19.99 4.09
N GLU A 234 -2.24 -18.82 4.16
CA GLU A 234 -3.63 -18.65 4.56
C GLU A 234 -4.59 -19.33 3.58
N TYR A 235 -4.34 -19.20 2.29
CA TYR A 235 -5.08 -19.89 1.25
C TYR A 235 -4.99 -21.43 1.39
N ALA A 236 -3.77 -21.93 1.64
CA ALA A 236 -3.54 -23.37 1.81
C ALA A 236 -4.32 -23.95 3.02
N VAL A 237 -4.38 -23.20 4.12
CA VAL A 237 -5.17 -23.59 5.30
C VAL A 237 -6.65 -23.56 4.98
N ALA A 238 -7.14 -22.48 4.36
CA ALA A 238 -8.55 -22.31 4.00
C ALA A 238 -9.04 -23.46 3.10
N ASN A 239 -8.19 -23.89 2.16
CA ASN A 239 -8.52 -24.95 1.20
C ASN A 239 -8.12 -26.35 1.64
N ARG A 240 -7.59 -26.53 2.86
CA ARG A 240 -7.20 -27.82 3.46
C ARG A 240 -6.15 -28.59 2.63
N ILE A 241 -5.22 -27.86 2.01
CA ILE A 241 -4.14 -28.42 1.21
C ILE A 241 -2.77 -28.35 1.91
N VAL A 242 -2.74 -28.00 3.18
CA VAL A 242 -1.51 -27.89 3.98
C VAL A 242 -0.74 -29.20 4.07
N GLU A 243 -1.44 -30.34 4.10
CA GLU A 243 -0.83 -31.68 4.17
C GLU A 243 -0.19 -32.13 2.84
N GLU A 244 -0.44 -31.43 1.75
CA GLU A 244 0.20 -31.73 0.47
C GLU A 244 1.70 -31.41 0.54
N PRO A 245 2.58 -32.24 -0.02
CA PRO A 245 4.02 -32.07 0.09
C PRO A 245 4.55 -30.70 -0.35
N ALA A 246 3.83 -30.04 -1.27
CA ALA A 246 4.17 -28.71 -1.76
C ALA A 246 3.96 -27.60 -0.72
N PHE A 247 3.22 -27.83 0.36
CA PHE A 247 2.86 -26.86 1.38
C PHE A 247 3.31 -27.28 2.79
N ALA A 248 3.35 -28.57 3.08
CA ALA A 248 3.54 -29.09 4.43
C ALA A 248 4.85 -28.68 5.11
N TRP A 249 5.90 -28.44 4.35
CA TRP A 249 7.24 -28.14 4.88
C TRP A 249 7.43 -26.68 5.26
N TRP A 250 6.61 -25.75 4.76
CA TRP A 250 6.81 -24.31 4.98
C TRP A 250 5.58 -23.55 5.51
N VAL A 251 4.35 -23.96 5.17
CA VAL A 251 3.12 -23.24 5.60
C VAL A 251 3.00 -23.11 7.11
N PRO A 252 3.20 -24.18 7.92
CA PRO A 252 3.10 -24.07 9.38
C PRO A 252 4.11 -23.08 9.96
N HIS A 253 5.32 -23.03 9.41
CA HIS A 253 6.35 -22.09 9.82
C HIS A 253 5.97 -20.64 9.47
N THR A 254 5.52 -20.39 8.23
CA THR A 254 5.09 -19.05 7.79
C THR A 254 3.98 -18.50 8.68
N LEU A 255 3.01 -19.33 9.06
CA LEU A 255 1.91 -18.91 9.92
C LEU A 255 2.37 -18.62 11.35
N ARG A 256 3.28 -19.41 11.91
CA ARG A 256 3.90 -19.13 13.22
C ARG A 256 4.66 -17.81 13.20
N LYS A 257 5.47 -17.57 12.17
CA LYS A 257 6.21 -16.31 11.99
C LYS A 257 5.26 -15.11 11.86
N ARG A 258 4.19 -15.23 11.07
CA ARG A 258 3.13 -14.22 10.99
C ARG A 258 2.53 -13.90 12.36
N ASN A 259 2.19 -14.92 13.13
CA ASN A 259 1.61 -14.75 14.46
C ASN A 259 2.59 -14.07 15.44
N ARG A 260 3.89 -14.39 15.35
CA ARG A 260 4.96 -13.72 16.11
C ARG A 260 5.05 -12.22 15.76
N ILE A 261 5.00 -11.88 14.46
CA ILE A 261 4.96 -10.49 14.00
C ILE A 261 3.71 -9.78 14.49
N ILE A 262 2.55 -10.39 14.35
CA ILE A 262 1.27 -9.86 14.85
C ILE A 262 1.34 -9.66 16.37
N SER A 263 1.91 -10.59 17.12
CA SER A 263 2.10 -10.47 18.56
C SER A 263 3.02 -9.31 18.92
N LYS A 264 4.14 -9.11 18.19
CA LYS A 264 5.02 -7.94 18.38
C LYS A 264 4.31 -6.62 18.06
N VAL A 265 3.53 -6.57 16.98
CA VAL A 265 2.73 -5.38 16.63
C VAL A 265 1.68 -5.12 17.69
N LYS A 266 0.99 -6.16 18.18
CA LYS A 266 0.04 -6.04 19.30
C LYS A 266 0.72 -5.57 20.58
N SER A 267 1.89 -6.11 20.93
CA SER A 267 2.61 -5.68 22.13
C SER A 267 3.03 -4.22 22.03
N ARG A 268 3.36 -3.74 20.84
CA ARG A 268 3.65 -2.33 20.57
C ARG A 268 2.39 -1.47 20.73
N TYR A 269 1.26 -1.91 20.19
CA TYR A 269 -0.04 -1.26 20.38
C TYR A 269 -0.43 -1.18 21.87
N TRP A 270 -0.27 -2.27 22.63
CA TRP A 270 -0.57 -2.31 24.06
C TRP A 270 0.40 -1.47 24.91
N ARG A 271 1.55 -1.09 24.37
CA ARG A 271 2.47 -0.14 25.01
C ARG A 271 2.12 1.32 24.74
N THR A 272 1.25 1.60 23.76
CA THR A 272 0.81 2.96 23.46
C THR A 272 -0.19 3.40 24.53
N THR A 273 0.30 4.20 25.47
CA THR A 273 -0.52 4.65 26.60
C THR A 273 -1.30 5.92 26.31
N HIS A 274 -0.90 6.70 25.31
CA HIS A 274 -1.50 7.99 24.97
C HIS A 274 -1.58 8.18 23.45
N LYS A 275 -2.66 8.83 23.00
CA LYS A 275 -2.82 9.31 21.62
C LYS A 275 -3.35 10.74 21.64
N PHE A 276 -2.64 11.63 20.94
CA PHE A 276 -2.90 13.06 20.97
C PHE A 276 -2.99 13.61 22.41
N GLY A 277 -2.11 13.10 23.30
CA GLY A 277 -2.05 13.47 24.71
C GLY A 277 -3.22 13.00 25.57
N ILE A 278 -4.07 12.15 25.06
CA ILE A 278 -5.16 11.55 25.79
C ILE A 278 -4.81 10.11 26.11
N ARG A 279 -4.87 9.77 27.40
CA ARG A 279 -4.65 8.40 27.85
C ARG A 279 -5.68 7.47 27.20
N LEU A 280 -5.17 6.42 26.51
CA LEU A 280 -5.97 5.37 25.90
C LEU A 280 -6.21 4.26 26.93
N PRO A 281 -7.47 3.91 27.23
CA PRO A 281 -7.74 2.72 28.04
C PRO A 281 -7.56 1.44 27.22
N HIS A 282 -7.00 0.42 27.84
CA HIS A 282 -6.83 -0.91 27.25
C HIS A 282 -7.96 -1.89 27.65
N SER A 283 -8.85 -1.47 28.53
CA SER A 283 -10.02 -2.23 28.94
C SER A 283 -11.19 -1.33 29.27
N VAL A 284 -12.39 -1.92 29.26
CA VAL A 284 -13.61 -1.22 29.68
C VAL A 284 -13.49 -0.73 31.14
N LYS A 285 -12.90 -1.54 32.02
CA LYS A 285 -12.67 -1.18 33.42
C LYS A 285 -11.76 0.06 33.51
N GLU A 286 -10.63 0.06 32.83
CA GLU A 286 -9.72 1.20 32.80
C GLU A 286 -10.37 2.46 32.20
N ALA A 287 -11.20 2.33 31.17
CA ALA A 287 -11.93 3.44 30.58
C ALA A 287 -12.83 4.13 31.61
N LEU A 288 -13.55 3.35 32.41
CA LEU A 288 -14.43 3.87 33.47
C LEU A 288 -13.63 4.45 34.65
N GLU A 289 -12.47 3.87 34.99
CA GLU A 289 -11.56 4.40 36.01
C GLU A 289 -10.96 5.75 35.60
N ILE A 290 -10.59 5.91 34.32
CA ILE A 290 -10.11 7.19 33.75
C ILE A 290 -11.21 8.25 33.84
N ASP A 291 -12.44 7.94 33.41
CA ASP A 291 -13.55 8.86 33.50
C ASP A 291 -13.83 9.28 34.97
N GLN A 292 -13.78 8.33 35.90
CA GLN A 292 -13.96 8.61 37.32
C GLN A 292 -12.85 9.50 37.88
N ALA A 293 -11.58 9.21 37.52
CA ALA A 293 -10.42 9.96 37.99
C ALA A 293 -10.37 11.38 37.43
N THR A 294 -10.87 11.59 36.20
CA THR A 294 -10.89 12.90 35.52
C THR A 294 -12.22 13.67 35.76
N GLY A 295 -13.21 13.05 36.42
CA GLY A 295 -14.54 13.66 36.59
C GLY A 295 -15.31 13.80 35.27
N THR A 296 -15.01 12.97 34.28
CA THR A 296 -15.64 12.99 32.94
C THR A 296 -16.45 11.73 32.71
N ASP A 297 -17.18 11.68 31.61
CA ASP A 297 -17.94 10.51 31.16
C ASP A 297 -17.70 10.21 29.65
N PHE A 298 -16.60 10.70 29.11
CA PHE A 298 -16.33 10.64 27.68
C PHE A 298 -16.16 9.20 27.17
N TRP A 299 -15.42 8.35 27.87
CA TRP A 299 -15.22 6.98 27.51
C TRP A 299 -16.49 6.14 27.69
N ARG A 300 -17.23 6.40 28.77
CA ARG A 300 -18.55 5.76 29.04
C ARG A 300 -19.54 6.08 27.92
N LYS A 301 -19.61 7.35 27.49
CA LYS A 301 -20.47 7.75 26.38
C LYS A 301 -20.08 7.08 25.07
N ALA A 302 -18.77 7.03 24.78
CA ALA A 302 -18.27 6.36 23.59
C ALA A 302 -18.62 4.86 23.60
N LEU A 303 -18.42 4.17 24.74
CA LEU A 303 -18.74 2.76 24.92
C LEU A 303 -20.25 2.51 24.73
N ASN A 304 -21.11 3.26 25.46
CA ASN A 304 -22.55 3.08 25.37
C ASN A 304 -23.09 3.32 23.96
N LYS A 305 -22.55 4.33 23.27
CA LYS A 305 -22.89 4.62 21.87
C LYS A 305 -22.53 3.46 20.96
N GLU A 306 -21.37 2.84 21.16
CA GLU A 306 -20.94 1.69 20.36
C GLU A 306 -21.79 0.46 20.67
N MET A 307 -21.94 0.09 21.94
CA MET A 307 -22.66 -1.13 22.33
C MET A 307 -24.13 -1.09 21.92
N SER A 308 -24.77 0.09 21.99
CA SER A 308 -26.16 0.25 21.50
C SER A 308 -26.29 -0.03 19.99
N LYS A 309 -25.24 0.22 19.21
CA LYS A 309 -25.23 -0.03 17.76
C LYS A 309 -24.94 -1.47 17.40
N VAL A 310 -23.95 -2.06 18.06
CA VAL A 310 -23.48 -3.41 17.71
C VAL A 310 -24.35 -4.53 18.26
N LYS A 311 -25.28 -4.25 19.17
CA LYS A 311 -26.19 -5.27 19.75
C LYS A 311 -26.98 -6.06 18.69
N VAL A 312 -27.19 -5.52 17.51
CA VAL A 312 -27.87 -6.20 16.39
C VAL A 312 -27.00 -7.27 15.71
N ALA A 313 -25.70 -7.32 16.05
CA ALA A 313 -24.76 -8.22 15.40
C ALA A 313 -24.78 -9.64 15.90
N TRP A 314 -25.41 -9.89 17.03
CA TRP A 314 -25.50 -11.23 17.61
C TRP A 314 -26.89 -11.56 18.13
N GLU A 315 -27.12 -12.85 18.27
CA GLU A 315 -28.27 -13.44 18.94
C GLU A 315 -27.82 -14.18 20.20
N ALA A 316 -28.41 -13.82 21.34
CA ALA A 316 -28.15 -14.52 22.59
C ALA A 316 -28.88 -15.87 22.61
N ARG A 317 -28.20 -16.91 23.04
CA ARG A 317 -28.76 -18.24 23.21
C ARG A 317 -29.11 -18.49 24.69
N ASP A 318 -30.39 -18.33 25.04
CA ASP A 318 -30.85 -18.54 26.41
C ASP A 318 -30.83 -20.00 26.77
N GLY A 319 -30.42 -20.31 27.99
CA GLY A 319 -30.40 -21.70 28.54
C GLY A 319 -29.22 -22.55 28.02
N ILE A 320 -28.28 -21.98 27.25
CA ILE A 320 -27.08 -22.64 26.80
C ILE A 320 -25.88 -21.96 27.48
N THR A 321 -25.00 -22.78 28.08
CA THR A 321 -23.76 -22.24 28.66
C THR A 321 -22.62 -22.34 27.66
N PRO A 322 -21.60 -21.45 27.74
CA PRO A 322 -20.39 -21.54 26.91
C PRO A 322 -19.75 -22.93 26.95
N ASP A 323 -19.72 -23.57 28.13
CA ASP A 323 -19.18 -24.91 28.30
C ASP A 323 -20.00 -26.00 27.59
N ASP A 324 -21.32 -25.85 27.43
CA ASP A 324 -22.10 -26.78 26.64
C ASP A 324 -21.76 -26.73 25.17
N VAL A 325 -21.42 -25.53 24.65
CA VAL A 325 -20.96 -25.37 23.27
C VAL A 325 -19.56 -25.95 23.10
N ARG A 326 -18.61 -25.60 23.99
CA ARG A 326 -17.22 -26.12 23.98
C ARG A 326 -17.18 -27.64 24.06
N ASN A 327 -18.09 -28.25 24.83
CA ASN A 327 -18.21 -29.69 24.94
C ASN A 327 -19.04 -30.36 23.83
N GLY A 328 -19.45 -29.63 22.79
CA GLY A 328 -20.20 -30.20 21.66
C GLY A 328 -21.61 -30.69 21.96
N LYS A 329 -22.22 -30.29 23.09
CA LYS A 329 -23.57 -30.69 23.47
C LYS A 329 -24.68 -29.98 22.70
N VAL A 330 -24.33 -28.88 22.03
CA VAL A 330 -25.28 -28.02 21.30
C VAL A 330 -25.18 -28.32 19.81
N LEU A 331 -26.08 -29.13 19.29
CA LEU A 331 -26.02 -29.71 17.94
C LEU A 331 -26.06 -28.66 16.83
N ASP A 332 -26.81 -27.57 17.01
CA ASP A 332 -26.94 -26.49 16.02
C ASP A 332 -25.73 -25.54 15.99
N LEU A 333 -24.83 -25.62 16.97
CA LEU A 333 -23.57 -24.87 17.01
C LEU A 333 -22.35 -25.76 16.72
N ILE A 334 -22.53 -27.01 16.29
CA ILE A 334 -21.41 -27.83 15.82
C ILE A 334 -20.78 -27.19 14.58
N GLY A 335 -19.45 -26.99 14.61
CA GLY A 335 -18.69 -26.34 13.57
C GLY A 335 -18.68 -24.81 13.65
N PHE A 336 -19.25 -24.24 14.71
CA PHE A 336 -19.04 -22.83 15.05
C PHE A 336 -17.74 -22.69 15.84
N GLN A 337 -16.98 -21.65 15.53
CA GLN A 337 -15.74 -21.32 16.22
C GLN A 337 -16.00 -20.31 17.33
N GLU A 338 -15.35 -20.51 18.47
CA GLU A 338 -15.33 -19.52 19.53
C GLU A 338 -14.32 -18.42 19.19
N ILE A 339 -14.70 -17.16 19.41
CA ILE A 339 -13.80 -16.00 19.22
C ILE A 339 -13.81 -15.12 20.47
N GLY A 340 -12.69 -14.47 20.74
CA GLY A 340 -12.65 -13.38 21.70
C GLY A 340 -13.16 -12.09 21.06
N CYS A 341 -14.04 -11.38 21.75
CA CYS A 341 -14.43 -10.02 21.38
C CYS A 341 -13.95 -9.04 22.44
N HIS A 342 -13.58 -7.83 22.03
CA HIS A 342 -13.11 -6.80 22.95
C HIS A 342 -13.42 -5.41 22.42
N VAL A 343 -13.33 -4.41 23.30
CA VAL A 343 -13.50 -3.02 22.91
C VAL A 343 -12.13 -2.39 22.65
N VAL A 344 -11.96 -1.81 21.49
CA VAL A 344 -10.81 -0.98 21.12
C VAL A 344 -11.19 0.48 21.31
N PHE A 345 -10.41 1.17 22.11
CA PHE A 345 -10.57 2.59 22.34
C PHE A 345 -9.62 3.40 21.46
N ASP A 346 -10.10 4.53 20.99
CA ASP A 346 -9.34 5.42 20.12
C ASP A 346 -9.71 6.90 20.35
N VAL A 347 -8.85 7.79 19.91
CA VAL A 347 -9.08 9.24 19.93
C VAL A 347 -8.93 9.76 18.51
N LYS A 348 -9.94 10.50 18.05
CA LYS A 348 -9.87 11.20 16.77
C LYS A 348 -8.98 12.45 16.87
N MET A 349 -8.58 13.03 15.75
CA MET A 349 -7.80 14.27 15.71
C MET A 349 -8.54 15.48 16.32
N ASP A 350 -9.86 15.46 16.35
CA ASP A 350 -10.71 16.44 17.03
C ASP A 350 -10.85 16.16 18.55
N PHE A 351 -10.04 15.23 19.06
CA PHE A 351 -10.03 14.75 20.44
C PHE A 351 -11.30 14.02 20.91
N THR A 352 -12.21 13.71 20.00
CA THR A 352 -13.40 12.90 20.32
C THR A 352 -12.97 11.47 20.66
N ARG A 353 -13.46 10.95 21.81
CA ARG A 353 -13.24 9.55 22.22
C ARG A 353 -14.10 8.64 21.38
N LYS A 354 -13.53 7.54 20.97
CA LYS A 354 -14.18 6.53 20.17
C LYS A 354 -13.97 5.15 20.79
N ALA A 355 -15.02 4.36 20.83
CA ALA A 355 -14.96 2.94 21.14
C ALA A 355 -15.41 2.15 19.92
N ARG A 356 -14.82 0.97 19.70
CA ARG A 356 -15.24 0.00 18.70
C ARG A 356 -15.26 -1.39 19.33
N PHE A 357 -16.37 -2.09 19.20
CA PHE A 357 -16.45 -3.48 19.57
C PHE A 357 -15.92 -4.33 18.43
N VAL A 358 -14.85 -5.07 18.67
CA VAL A 358 -14.06 -5.74 17.65
C VAL A 358 -14.03 -7.24 17.93
N ALA A 359 -14.33 -8.03 16.93
CA ALA A 359 -14.19 -9.48 16.94
C ALA A 359 -12.73 -9.89 16.65
N GLY A 360 -12.25 -10.91 17.38
CA GLY A 360 -10.91 -11.45 17.21
C GLY A 360 -10.75 -12.31 15.96
N GLY A 361 -11.15 -11.81 14.79
CA GLY A 361 -11.14 -12.56 13.54
C GLY A 361 -9.78 -13.11 13.10
N HIS A 362 -8.68 -12.64 13.70
CA HIS A 362 -7.35 -13.19 13.45
C HIS A 362 -7.18 -14.62 14.00
N THR A 363 -8.03 -15.05 14.94
CA THR A 363 -8.04 -16.40 15.51
C THR A 363 -8.94 -17.36 14.75
N THR A 364 -9.82 -16.85 13.87
CA THR A 364 -10.71 -17.72 13.08
C THR A 364 -9.96 -18.39 11.95
N GLU A 365 -10.45 -19.57 11.54
CA GLU A 365 -10.06 -20.16 10.24
C GLU A 365 -10.29 -19.13 9.13
N ALA A 366 -9.45 -19.19 8.08
CA ALA A 366 -9.68 -18.32 6.93
C ALA A 366 -11.04 -18.70 6.30
N PRO A 367 -11.96 -17.74 6.11
CA PRO A 367 -13.21 -18.04 5.46
C PRO A 367 -12.96 -18.51 4.02
N THR A 368 -13.79 -19.42 3.54
CA THR A 368 -13.74 -19.89 2.14
C THR A 368 -14.21 -18.84 1.13
N SER A 369 -14.68 -17.70 1.63
CA SER A 369 -15.13 -16.55 0.83
C SER A 369 -14.06 -15.47 0.82
N ILE A 370 -14.16 -14.57 -0.19
CA ILE A 370 -13.32 -13.39 -0.33
C ILE A 370 -13.26 -12.59 0.98
N THR A 371 -12.07 -12.28 1.43
CA THR A 371 -11.84 -11.44 2.64
C THR A 371 -11.46 -10.01 2.31
N TYR A 372 -11.04 -9.74 1.07
CA TYR A 372 -10.64 -8.42 0.61
C TYR A 372 -11.83 -7.52 0.31
N SER A 373 -11.73 -6.26 0.71
CA SER A 373 -12.63 -5.17 0.32
C SER A 373 -11.80 -3.96 -0.05
N SER A 374 -11.93 -3.51 -1.30
CA SER A 374 -11.35 -2.26 -1.76
C SER A 374 -12.13 -1.05 -1.23
N VAL A 375 -11.57 0.12 -1.44
CA VAL A 375 -12.25 1.42 -1.30
C VAL A 375 -11.87 2.27 -2.49
N VAL A 376 -12.72 3.22 -2.85
CA VAL A 376 -12.45 4.11 -3.99
C VAL A 376 -11.13 4.85 -3.83
N SER A 377 -10.35 4.92 -4.91
CA SER A 377 -9.09 5.64 -4.93
C SER A 377 -9.29 7.15 -4.98
N ARG A 378 -8.31 7.91 -4.47
CA ARG A 378 -8.43 9.38 -4.39
C ARG A 378 -8.41 10.06 -5.72
N ASP A 379 -7.61 9.58 -6.66
CA ASP A 379 -7.59 10.07 -8.03
C ASP A 379 -8.94 9.84 -8.72
N SER A 380 -9.63 8.73 -8.44
CA SER A 380 -11.00 8.51 -8.89
C SER A 380 -11.97 9.58 -8.34
N VAL A 381 -11.86 9.90 -7.05
CA VAL A 381 -12.68 10.95 -6.43
C VAL A 381 -12.39 12.32 -7.05
N ARG A 382 -11.11 12.67 -7.27
CA ARG A 382 -10.71 13.92 -7.96
C ARG A 382 -11.28 13.99 -9.36
N ILE A 383 -11.23 12.89 -10.11
CA ILE A 383 -11.86 12.75 -11.43
C ILE A 383 -13.37 12.97 -11.31
N GLY A 384 -14.03 12.43 -10.29
CA GLY A 384 -15.47 12.63 -10.06
C GLY A 384 -15.84 14.10 -9.89
N PHE A 385 -15.08 14.87 -9.11
CA PHE A 385 -15.29 16.32 -8.98
C PHE A 385 -15.11 17.06 -10.31
N LEU A 386 -14.09 16.66 -11.07
CA LEU A 386 -13.86 17.25 -12.40
C LEU A 386 -14.98 16.90 -13.39
N ILE A 387 -15.44 15.65 -13.42
CA ILE A 387 -16.54 15.19 -14.29
C ILE A 387 -17.83 15.96 -13.97
N ALA A 388 -18.09 16.20 -12.67
CA ALA A 388 -19.22 17.01 -12.25
C ALA A 388 -19.16 18.44 -12.85
N ALA A 389 -17.98 19.07 -12.76
CA ALA A 389 -17.77 20.41 -13.32
C ALA A 389 -17.84 20.42 -14.86
N LEU A 390 -17.30 19.39 -15.53
CA LEU A 390 -17.27 19.27 -16.99
C LEU A 390 -18.66 19.12 -17.60
N ASN A 391 -19.55 18.41 -16.92
CA ASN A 391 -20.88 18.04 -17.45
C ASN A 391 -22.00 18.79 -16.74
N ASP A 392 -21.69 19.79 -15.91
CA ASP A 392 -22.65 20.58 -15.13
C ASP A 392 -23.59 19.67 -14.30
N LEU A 393 -22.96 18.84 -13.44
CA LEU A 393 -23.63 17.88 -12.59
C LEU A 393 -23.51 18.28 -11.13
N ASP A 394 -24.52 17.89 -10.34
CA ASP A 394 -24.51 18.06 -8.89
C ASP A 394 -23.70 16.96 -8.21
N ILE A 395 -23.19 17.28 -7.02
CA ILE A 395 -22.52 16.33 -6.13
C ILE A 395 -23.26 16.30 -4.81
N MET A 396 -23.62 15.10 -4.36
CA MET A 396 -24.18 14.85 -3.06
C MET A 396 -23.38 13.78 -2.33
N VAL A 397 -23.31 13.86 -1.02
CA VAL A 397 -22.69 12.83 -0.16
C VAL A 397 -23.70 12.25 0.80
N CYS A 398 -23.41 11.03 1.24
CA CYS A 398 -24.18 10.30 2.22
C CYS A 398 -23.25 9.41 3.04
N ASP A 399 -23.46 9.34 4.36
CA ASP A 399 -22.80 8.40 5.27
C ASP A 399 -23.85 7.37 5.72
N LEU A 400 -23.64 6.10 5.34
CA LEU A 400 -24.54 5.02 5.69
C LEU A 400 -24.32 4.55 7.14
N GLU A 401 -25.42 4.38 7.87
CA GLU A 401 -25.32 3.92 9.28
C GLU A 401 -24.86 2.46 9.36
N ASN A 402 -23.79 2.23 10.13
CA ASN A 402 -23.37 0.90 10.55
C ASN A 402 -23.14 -0.07 9.37
N ALA A 403 -22.44 0.36 8.32
CA ALA A 403 -22.26 -0.36 7.07
C ALA A 403 -22.06 -1.89 7.24
N TYR A 404 -21.09 -2.32 8.02
CA TYR A 404 -20.82 -3.76 8.19
C TYR A 404 -22.01 -4.50 8.84
N LEU A 405 -22.68 -3.87 9.80
CA LEU A 405 -23.82 -4.49 10.50
C LEU A 405 -25.05 -4.69 9.59
N ASN A 406 -25.08 -4.03 8.41
CA ASN A 406 -26.12 -4.25 7.41
C ASN A 406 -25.88 -5.54 6.63
N ALA A 407 -24.66 -6.09 6.64
CA ALA A 407 -24.33 -7.33 5.95
C ALA A 407 -24.44 -8.55 6.88
N PRO A 408 -24.81 -9.72 6.35
CA PRO A 408 -24.82 -10.96 7.14
C PRO A 408 -23.40 -11.41 7.48
N CYS A 409 -23.23 -12.00 8.65
CA CYS A 409 -22.00 -12.73 8.97
C CYS A 409 -21.97 -14.03 8.15
N ARG A 410 -20.88 -14.24 7.40
CA ARG A 410 -20.68 -15.46 6.61
C ARG A 410 -19.87 -16.53 7.32
N GLU A 411 -19.32 -16.20 8.48
CA GLU A 411 -18.51 -17.08 9.31
C GLU A 411 -19.38 -17.70 10.40
N LYS A 412 -19.18 -18.98 10.70
CA LYS A 412 -19.87 -19.66 11.80
C LYS A 412 -19.10 -19.41 13.10
N ILE A 413 -19.47 -18.36 13.80
CA ILE A 413 -18.76 -17.90 14.99
C ILE A 413 -19.72 -17.54 16.12
N TRP A 414 -19.23 -17.77 17.34
CA TRP A 414 -19.89 -17.35 18.56
C TRP A 414 -18.85 -16.81 19.55
N PHE A 415 -19.28 -16.05 20.53
CA PHE A 415 -18.44 -15.56 21.61
C PHE A 415 -19.21 -15.57 22.94
N GLU A 416 -18.46 -15.60 24.05
CA GLU A 416 -19.05 -15.44 25.39
C GLU A 416 -19.18 -13.93 25.67
N GLY A 417 -20.38 -13.50 26.09
CA GLY A 417 -20.67 -12.09 26.34
C GLY A 417 -19.81 -11.53 27.47
N GLY A 418 -18.99 -10.52 27.20
CA GLY A 418 -18.24 -9.80 28.20
C GLY A 418 -19.12 -8.85 29.03
N ALA A 419 -18.51 -8.19 30.03
CA ALA A 419 -19.22 -7.22 30.90
C ALA A 419 -19.82 -6.03 30.12
N GLU A 420 -19.24 -5.69 28.97
CA GLU A 420 -19.72 -4.66 28.04
C GLU A 420 -21.05 -5.02 27.37
N CYS A 421 -21.36 -6.31 27.27
CA CYS A 421 -22.61 -6.80 26.67
C CYS A 421 -23.84 -6.63 27.61
N GLY A 422 -23.64 -6.18 28.85
CA GLY A 422 -24.73 -5.86 29.79
C GLY A 422 -25.57 -7.09 30.15
N GLU A 423 -26.83 -7.14 29.75
CA GLU A 423 -27.76 -8.25 30.04
C GLU A 423 -27.35 -9.57 29.39
N ASP A 424 -26.48 -9.52 28.38
CA ASP A 424 -25.97 -10.69 27.67
C ASP A 424 -24.61 -11.16 28.22
N HIS A 425 -24.17 -10.62 29.34
CA HIS A 425 -22.94 -11.06 30.01
C HIS A 425 -22.97 -12.52 30.39
N GLY A 426 -21.94 -13.30 30.05
CA GLY A 426 -21.81 -14.72 30.32
C GLY A 426 -22.67 -15.62 29.46
N LYS A 427 -23.42 -15.07 28.49
CA LYS A 427 -24.24 -15.87 27.57
C LYS A 427 -23.43 -16.25 26.31
N VAL A 428 -23.89 -17.31 25.65
CA VAL A 428 -23.45 -17.65 24.30
C VAL A 428 -24.10 -16.71 23.32
N LEU A 429 -23.26 -15.94 22.56
CA LEU A 429 -23.69 -14.96 21.59
C LEU A 429 -23.25 -15.40 20.21
N VAL A 430 -24.22 -15.76 19.35
CA VAL A 430 -23.95 -16.17 17.97
C VAL A 430 -23.92 -14.96 17.07
N VAL A 431 -22.85 -14.77 16.31
CA VAL A 431 -22.70 -13.62 15.43
C VAL A 431 -23.51 -13.83 14.15
N VAL A 432 -24.47 -12.94 13.91
CA VAL A 432 -25.38 -12.99 12.75
C VAL A 432 -25.13 -11.86 11.73
N ARG A 433 -24.47 -10.78 12.15
CA ARG A 433 -24.08 -9.67 11.29
C ARG A 433 -22.57 -9.48 11.29
N ALA A 434 -22.04 -8.93 10.19
CA ALA A 434 -20.61 -8.69 10.07
C ALA A 434 -20.14 -7.67 11.13
N LEU A 435 -19.19 -8.08 11.97
CA LEU A 435 -18.59 -7.25 13.01
C LEU A 435 -17.22 -6.74 12.56
N TYR A 436 -16.82 -5.59 13.08
CA TYR A 436 -15.45 -5.09 12.94
C TYR A 436 -14.45 -6.15 13.44
N GLY A 437 -13.37 -6.36 12.70
CA GLY A 437 -12.33 -7.34 13.04
C GLY A 437 -12.52 -8.73 12.45
N LEU A 438 -13.69 -9.07 11.92
CA LEU A 438 -13.88 -10.29 11.15
C LEU A 438 -13.19 -10.15 9.79
N LYS A 439 -12.55 -11.22 9.33
CA LYS A 439 -11.86 -11.26 8.04
C LYS A 439 -12.79 -10.97 6.86
N SER A 440 -14.03 -11.44 6.95
CA SER A 440 -15.05 -11.31 5.90
C SER A 440 -15.93 -10.07 6.01
N ALA A 441 -15.79 -9.23 7.07
CA ALA A 441 -16.74 -8.15 7.31
C ALA A 441 -16.80 -7.13 6.16
N GLY A 442 -15.65 -6.68 5.68
CA GLY A 442 -15.56 -5.72 4.57
C GLY A 442 -16.10 -6.28 3.28
N SER A 443 -15.71 -7.50 2.92
CA SER A 443 -16.17 -8.16 1.69
C SER A 443 -17.67 -8.50 1.74
N SER A 444 -18.19 -8.88 2.91
CA SER A 444 -19.64 -9.12 3.08
C SER A 444 -20.45 -7.85 2.86
N TRP A 445 -20.00 -6.73 3.44
CA TRP A 445 -20.64 -5.43 3.22
C TRP A 445 -20.56 -4.99 1.77
N ARG A 446 -19.35 -5.06 1.17
CA ARG A 446 -19.17 -4.69 -0.23
C ARG A 446 -20.06 -5.51 -1.16
N ALA A 447 -20.17 -6.82 -0.93
CA ALA A 447 -21.04 -7.69 -1.72
C ALA A 447 -22.52 -7.32 -1.56
N ALA A 448 -22.98 -7.03 -0.35
CA ALA A 448 -24.36 -6.62 -0.09
C ALA A 448 -24.68 -5.27 -0.75
N LEU A 449 -23.78 -4.30 -0.67
CA LEU A 449 -23.97 -3.01 -1.35
C LEU A 449 -23.91 -3.17 -2.88
N ALA A 450 -22.97 -3.97 -3.39
CA ALA A 450 -22.84 -4.24 -4.83
C ALA A 450 -24.11 -4.86 -5.43
N GLU A 451 -24.76 -5.75 -4.70
CA GLU A 451 -26.04 -6.36 -5.12
C GLU A 451 -27.15 -5.31 -5.26
N VAL A 452 -27.23 -4.37 -4.32
CA VAL A 452 -28.17 -3.26 -4.39
C VAL A 452 -27.84 -2.32 -5.55
N LEU A 453 -26.59 -1.91 -5.70
CA LEU A 453 -26.20 -0.98 -6.78
C LEU A 453 -26.41 -1.59 -8.17
N ALA A 454 -26.10 -2.88 -8.34
CA ALA A 454 -26.40 -3.60 -9.58
C ALA A 454 -27.91 -3.69 -9.84
N GLY A 455 -28.72 -3.92 -8.80
CA GLY A 455 -30.18 -3.90 -8.88
C GLY A 455 -30.75 -2.54 -9.28
N LEU A 456 -30.07 -1.44 -8.95
CA LEU A 456 -30.40 -0.08 -9.38
C LEU A 456 -29.88 0.25 -10.79
N GLY A 457 -29.21 -0.68 -11.46
CA GLY A 457 -28.70 -0.53 -12.82
C GLY A 457 -27.31 0.11 -12.92
N PHE A 458 -26.57 0.23 -11.80
CA PHE A 458 -25.18 0.64 -11.83
C PHE A 458 -24.25 -0.53 -12.13
N GLU A 459 -23.18 -0.25 -12.86
CA GLU A 459 -22.12 -1.19 -13.17
C GLU A 459 -20.82 -0.74 -12.48
N SER A 460 -20.15 -1.67 -11.77
CA SER A 460 -18.82 -1.43 -11.20
C SER A 460 -17.79 -1.30 -12.31
N THR A 461 -16.94 -0.28 -12.23
CA THR A 461 -15.87 -0.10 -13.22
C THR A 461 -14.69 -1.04 -12.95
N ARG A 462 -13.98 -1.45 -14.02
CA ARG A 462 -12.82 -2.32 -13.88
C ARG A 462 -11.57 -1.61 -13.41
N ALA A 463 -11.47 -0.30 -13.66
CA ALA A 463 -10.31 0.49 -13.27
C ALA A 463 -10.33 0.85 -11.79
N ASP A 464 -11.50 0.98 -11.20
CA ASP A 464 -11.71 1.18 -9.78
C ASP A 464 -13.05 0.52 -9.41
N PRO A 465 -13.04 -0.68 -8.80
CA PRO A 465 -14.26 -1.44 -8.54
C PRO A 465 -15.26 -0.77 -7.59
N ASP A 466 -14.84 0.28 -6.89
CA ASP A 466 -15.68 1.05 -5.99
C ASP A 466 -16.20 2.35 -6.62
N VAL A 467 -15.96 2.52 -7.93
CA VAL A 467 -16.63 3.49 -8.79
C VAL A 467 -17.67 2.78 -9.62
N TRP A 468 -18.91 3.19 -9.44
CA TRP A 468 -20.09 2.63 -10.11
C TRP A 468 -20.67 3.63 -11.10
N ILE A 469 -21.00 3.20 -12.29
CA ILE A 469 -21.51 4.07 -13.38
C ILE A 469 -22.86 3.58 -13.90
N ARG A 470 -23.71 4.54 -14.27
CA ARG A 470 -25.00 4.28 -14.94
C ARG A 470 -25.22 5.36 -16.01
N ALA A 471 -25.47 4.95 -17.25
CA ALA A 471 -25.73 5.90 -18.33
C ALA A 471 -27.02 6.70 -18.08
N ALA A 472 -26.97 8.01 -18.29
CA ALA A 472 -28.07 8.92 -18.09
C ALA A 472 -28.08 10.04 -19.13
N ALA A 473 -29.16 10.80 -19.18
CA ALA A 473 -29.26 11.99 -20.03
C ALA A 473 -29.97 13.12 -19.29
N ARG A 474 -29.47 14.34 -19.47
CA ARG A 474 -30.11 15.56 -19.02
C ARG A 474 -31.36 15.87 -19.90
N SER A 475 -32.17 16.78 -19.40
CA SER A 475 -33.38 17.23 -20.15
C SER A 475 -33.07 17.91 -21.48
N ASP A 476 -31.86 18.46 -21.64
CA ASP A 476 -31.36 19.05 -22.88
C ASP A 476 -30.83 18.00 -23.90
N GLY A 477 -30.85 16.71 -23.53
CA GLY A 477 -30.36 15.61 -24.34
C GLY A 477 -28.87 15.30 -24.17
N HIS A 478 -28.12 16.03 -23.31
CA HIS A 478 -26.73 15.74 -23.01
C HIS A 478 -26.62 14.39 -22.29
N LYS A 479 -25.89 13.45 -22.89
CA LYS A 479 -25.63 12.12 -22.31
C LYS A 479 -24.40 12.14 -21.45
N TYR A 480 -24.44 11.47 -20.30
CA TYR A 480 -23.35 11.38 -19.34
C TYR A 480 -23.50 10.10 -18.51
N TYR A 481 -22.53 9.83 -17.65
CA TYR A 481 -22.64 8.79 -16.63
C TYR A 481 -22.95 9.40 -15.26
N GLU A 482 -24.02 8.92 -14.62
CA GLU A 482 -24.16 9.04 -13.16
C GLU A 482 -23.11 8.16 -12.51
N MET A 483 -22.46 8.68 -11.50
CA MET A 483 -21.37 7.98 -10.83
C MET A 483 -21.59 7.93 -9.33
N LEU A 484 -21.26 6.78 -8.73
CA LEU A 484 -21.18 6.60 -7.29
C LEU A 484 -19.75 6.20 -6.94
N PHE A 485 -19.17 6.90 -5.98
CA PHE A 485 -17.85 6.64 -5.42
C PHE A 485 -18.04 6.13 -4.01
N VAL A 486 -17.64 4.90 -3.74
CA VAL A 486 -17.94 4.20 -2.49
C VAL A 486 -16.67 4.07 -1.65
N TYR A 487 -16.69 4.65 -0.45
CA TYR A 487 -15.63 4.49 0.53
C TYR A 487 -16.22 3.89 1.83
N VAL A 488 -16.39 2.58 1.82
CA VAL A 488 -17.03 1.78 2.89
C VAL A 488 -18.47 2.24 3.19
N ASP A 489 -18.67 3.21 4.07
CA ASP A 489 -19.93 3.80 4.49
C ASP A 489 -20.19 5.19 3.87
N ASP A 490 -19.15 5.84 3.39
CA ASP A 490 -19.25 7.13 2.71
C ASP A 490 -19.52 6.94 1.20
N ILE A 491 -20.60 7.49 0.70
CA ILE A 491 -20.96 7.50 -0.72
C ILE A 491 -20.96 8.93 -1.23
N LEU A 492 -20.28 9.14 -2.37
CA LEU A 492 -20.37 10.38 -3.14
C LEU A 492 -21.05 10.10 -4.46
N ALA A 493 -22.14 10.80 -4.75
CA ALA A 493 -22.91 10.70 -5.99
C ALA A 493 -22.65 11.91 -6.87
N VAL A 494 -22.38 11.65 -8.15
CA VAL A 494 -22.25 12.66 -9.21
C VAL A 494 -23.34 12.41 -10.23
N SER A 495 -24.30 13.31 -10.34
CA SER A 495 -25.42 13.22 -11.28
C SER A 495 -26.10 14.57 -11.41
N HIS A 496 -26.82 14.82 -12.50
CA HIS A 496 -27.75 15.95 -12.60
C HIS A 496 -28.88 15.90 -11.55
N LYS A 497 -29.09 14.71 -10.96
CA LYS A 497 -30.05 14.42 -9.90
C LYS A 497 -29.40 13.65 -8.75
N ALA A 498 -28.25 14.10 -8.29
CA ALA A 498 -27.42 13.39 -7.34
C ALA A 498 -28.17 13.04 -6.04
N LYS A 499 -29.12 13.89 -5.61
CA LYS A 499 -29.95 13.64 -4.44
C LYS A 499 -30.89 12.45 -4.64
N GLU A 500 -31.56 12.37 -5.82
CA GLU A 500 -32.44 11.27 -6.16
C GLU A 500 -31.65 9.94 -6.19
N VAL A 501 -30.44 9.96 -6.74
CA VAL A 501 -29.54 8.79 -6.77
C VAL A 501 -29.18 8.31 -5.36
N ILE A 502 -28.87 9.22 -4.43
CA ILE A 502 -28.64 8.87 -3.01
C ILE A 502 -29.92 8.31 -2.38
N GLU A 503 -31.09 8.88 -2.67
CA GLU A 503 -32.37 8.42 -2.13
C GLU A 503 -32.71 7.00 -2.62
N GLU A 504 -32.34 6.62 -3.86
CA GLU A 504 -32.46 5.25 -4.36
C GLU A 504 -31.64 4.27 -3.50
N VAL A 505 -30.40 4.60 -3.14
CA VAL A 505 -29.55 3.77 -2.28
C VAL A 505 -30.06 3.71 -0.85
N THR A 506 -30.50 4.87 -0.31
CA THR A 506 -30.96 4.97 1.08
C THR A 506 -32.37 4.39 1.30
N ALA A 507 -33.07 4.00 0.25
CA ALA A 507 -34.26 3.16 0.35
C ALA A 507 -33.93 1.75 0.90
N PHE A 508 -32.69 1.26 0.74
CA PHE A 508 -32.25 -0.05 1.22
C PHE A 508 -31.43 0.05 2.52
N TYR A 509 -30.62 1.11 2.68
CA TYR A 509 -29.72 1.30 3.81
C TYR A 509 -29.92 2.66 4.44
N LYS A 510 -30.07 2.67 5.76
CA LYS A 510 -30.31 3.92 6.49
C LYS A 510 -29.10 4.83 6.44
N ALA A 511 -29.30 6.07 6.02
CA ALA A 511 -28.30 7.12 6.14
C ALA A 511 -28.27 7.71 7.56
N LYS A 512 -27.11 8.19 7.99
CA LYS A 512 -27.01 9.01 9.19
C LYS A 512 -27.86 10.29 9.03
N GLU A 513 -28.50 10.67 10.10
CA GLU A 513 -29.31 11.89 10.10
C GLU A 513 -28.46 13.12 9.69
N GLY A 514 -28.93 13.87 8.69
CA GLY A 514 -28.26 15.06 8.16
C GLY A 514 -27.01 14.78 7.31
N SER A 515 -26.72 13.50 6.94
CA SER A 515 -25.56 13.18 6.10
C SER A 515 -25.83 13.35 4.61
N ILE A 516 -27.10 13.34 4.17
CA ILE A 516 -27.45 13.58 2.76
C ILE A 516 -27.39 15.08 2.50
N LYS A 517 -26.32 15.53 1.89
CA LYS A 517 -26.07 16.97 1.65
C LYS A 517 -25.05 17.17 0.53
N GLU A 518 -24.91 18.41 0.06
CA GLU A 518 -23.71 18.78 -0.70
C GLU A 518 -22.46 18.57 0.18
N PRO A 519 -21.34 18.10 -0.38
CA PRO A 519 -20.14 17.85 0.40
C PRO A 519 -19.56 19.17 0.95
N ASP A 520 -19.36 19.23 2.26
CA ASP A 520 -18.57 20.23 2.96
C ASP A 520 -17.24 19.67 3.44
N ILE A 521 -17.26 18.39 3.82
CA ILE A 521 -16.08 17.59 4.12
C ILE A 521 -16.27 16.21 3.47
N TYR A 522 -15.29 15.75 2.72
CA TYR A 522 -15.27 14.39 2.16
C TYR A 522 -13.88 13.80 2.25
N LEU A 523 -13.76 12.59 2.81
CA LEU A 523 -12.50 11.89 3.07
C LEU A 523 -11.40 12.77 3.72
N GLY A 524 -11.80 13.66 4.61
CA GLY A 524 -10.91 14.57 5.36
C GLY A 524 -10.54 15.86 4.64
N ALA A 525 -10.95 16.07 3.39
CA ALA A 525 -10.80 17.34 2.68
C ALA A 525 -12.02 18.24 2.91
N ASN A 526 -11.79 19.53 3.09
CA ASN A 526 -12.85 20.53 3.00
C ASN A 526 -13.22 20.74 1.54
N ILE A 527 -14.48 20.58 1.21
CA ILE A 527 -15.02 20.74 -0.13
C ILE A 527 -15.81 22.04 -0.20
N ALA A 528 -15.63 22.79 -1.26
CA ALA A 528 -16.38 24.04 -1.49
C ALA A 528 -16.46 24.36 -2.98
N LYS A 529 -17.52 25.07 -3.36
CA LYS A 529 -17.59 25.73 -4.65
C LYS A 529 -17.01 27.14 -4.55
N ILE A 530 -16.23 27.54 -5.51
CA ILE A 530 -15.69 28.89 -5.65
C ILE A 530 -15.93 29.44 -7.05
N GLN A 531 -15.99 30.78 -7.15
CA GLN A 531 -15.99 31.43 -8.45
C GLN A 531 -14.58 31.73 -8.90
N THR A 532 -14.26 31.33 -10.12
CA THR A 532 -12.98 31.70 -10.79
C THR A 532 -13.03 33.17 -11.22
N PRO A 533 -11.88 33.80 -11.53
CA PRO A 533 -11.82 35.21 -11.99
C PRO A 533 -12.64 35.48 -13.25
N ASP A 534 -12.87 34.48 -14.09
CA ASP A 534 -13.71 34.55 -15.28
C ASP A 534 -15.20 34.23 -15.02
N GLY A 535 -15.59 34.11 -13.74
CA GLY A 535 -17.00 34.00 -13.31
C GLY A 535 -17.58 32.59 -13.35
N ARG A 536 -16.79 31.54 -13.64
CA ARG A 536 -17.23 30.14 -13.56
C ARG A 536 -17.23 29.64 -12.12
N GLU A 537 -18.17 28.81 -11.78
CA GLU A 537 -18.19 28.09 -10.51
C GLU A 537 -17.47 26.75 -10.66
N ILE A 538 -16.53 26.47 -9.77
CA ILE A 538 -15.79 25.19 -9.76
C ILE A 538 -15.77 24.59 -8.35
N TRP A 539 -15.73 23.27 -8.30
CA TRP A 539 -15.46 22.52 -7.09
C TRP A 539 -14.00 22.65 -6.67
N THR A 540 -13.78 22.72 -5.37
CA THR A 540 -12.41 22.69 -4.79
C THR A 540 -12.35 21.77 -3.59
N SER A 541 -11.18 21.16 -3.39
CA SER A 541 -10.84 20.46 -2.16
C SER A 541 -9.68 21.17 -1.43
N SER A 542 -9.64 21.10 -0.11
CA SER A 542 -8.59 21.74 0.68
C SER A 542 -8.28 20.96 1.95
N PRO A 543 -7.03 20.81 2.35
CA PRO A 543 -6.62 20.17 3.60
C PRO A 543 -6.73 21.07 4.83
N ARG A 544 -7.33 22.24 4.74
CA ARG A 544 -7.30 23.32 5.71
C ARG A 544 -7.58 22.89 7.16
N GLU A 545 -8.73 22.26 7.41
CA GLU A 545 -9.08 21.80 8.76
C GLU A 545 -8.18 20.66 9.23
N TYR A 546 -7.84 19.75 8.33
CA TYR A 546 -6.93 18.67 8.63
C TYR A 546 -5.57 19.20 9.10
N VAL A 547 -4.98 20.13 8.35
CA VAL A 547 -3.68 20.75 8.67
C VAL A 547 -3.75 21.51 10.00
N ARG A 548 -4.81 22.28 10.23
CA ARG A 548 -5.01 23.00 11.52
C ARG A 548 -5.10 22.06 12.72
N ASN A 549 -5.79 20.95 12.58
CA ASN A 549 -5.88 19.93 13.62
C ASN A 549 -4.55 19.19 13.81
N ALA A 550 -3.83 18.90 12.71
CA ALA A 550 -2.49 18.34 12.76
C ALA A 550 -1.49 19.22 13.54
N ILE A 551 -1.52 20.54 13.30
CA ILE A 551 -0.69 21.50 14.03
C ILE A 551 -1.02 21.47 15.53
N LYS A 552 -2.31 21.54 15.90
CA LYS A 552 -2.74 21.45 17.31
C LYS A 552 -2.28 20.15 17.97
N THR A 553 -2.30 19.04 17.23
CA THR A 553 -1.81 17.76 17.72
C THR A 553 -0.33 17.83 18.08
N VAL A 554 0.50 18.40 17.19
CA VAL A 554 1.95 18.52 17.42
C VAL A 554 2.24 19.46 18.59
N GLU A 555 1.55 20.60 18.68
CA GLU A 555 1.72 21.55 19.78
C GLU A 555 1.39 20.92 21.13
N ARG A 556 0.33 20.12 21.17
CA ARG A 556 -0.05 19.39 22.38
C ARG A 556 0.97 18.33 22.80
N LEU A 557 1.60 17.63 21.83
CA LEU A 557 2.68 16.69 22.15
C LEU A 557 3.85 17.38 22.84
N PHE A 558 4.16 18.63 22.47
CA PHE A 558 5.21 19.40 23.14
C PHE A 558 4.84 19.85 24.55
N ASP A 559 3.57 20.20 24.79
CA ASP A 559 3.09 20.59 26.12
C ASP A 559 3.17 19.41 27.09
N GLU A 560 2.95 18.18 26.61
CA GLU A 560 3.00 16.95 27.42
C GLU A 560 4.44 16.51 27.75
N ASP A 561 5.38 16.71 26.83
CA ASP A 561 6.78 16.41 27.07
C ASP A 561 7.40 17.36 28.11
N GLY A 562 6.75 18.46 28.44
CA GLY A 562 7.24 19.44 29.44
C GLY A 562 8.53 20.17 29.02
N GLU A 563 8.99 19.98 27.79
CA GLU A 563 10.25 20.53 27.29
C GLU A 563 10.17 22.00 26.84
N GLY A 564 8.98 22.60 26.86
CA GLY A 564 8.75 23.98 26.41
C GLY A 564 9.10 24.21 24.92
N TYR A 565 9.13 23.14 24.13
CA TYR A 565 9.37 23.26 22.68
C TYR A 565 8.18 23.94 22.00
N VAL A 566 8.44 24.84 21.08
CA VAL A 566 7.41 25.55 20.32
C VAL A 566 7.76 25.49 18.83
N LEU A 567 6.76 25.23 18.00
CA LEU A 567 6.95 25.28 16.54
C LEU A 567 7.46 26.67 16.12
N LYS A 568 8.61 26.70 15.43
CA LYS A 568 9.27 27.93 15.02
C LYS A 568 8.38 28.75 14.08
N SER A 569 8.12 30.01 14.41
CA SER A 569 7.25 30.90 13.62
C SER A 569 7.88 31.42 12.31
N ASN A 570 9.18 31.22 12.10
CA ASN A 570 9.95 31.76 10.97
C ASN A 570 10.25 30.76 9.85
N ALA A 571 9.66 29.57 9.85
CA ALA A 571 9.82 28.57 8.80
C ALA A 571 9.30 29.15 7.46
N LYS A 572 10.23 29.49 6.57
CA LYS A 572 9.90 30.01 5.21
C LYS A 572 9.75 28.91 4.18
N ASN A 573 10.43 27.80 4.39
CA ASN A 573 10.44 26.63 3.53
C ASN A 573 10.18 25.38 4.39
N PRO A 574 9.72 24.27 3.82
CA PRO A 574 9.46 23.05 4.58
C PRO A 574 10.70 22.40 5.20
N PHE A 575 11.85 22.53 4.56
CA PHE A 575 13.13 22.09 5.14
C PHE A 575 13.95 23.24 5.73
N PRO A 576 14.71 22.97 6.80
CA PRO A 576 15.77 23.86 7.25
C PRO A 576 16.79 24.10 6.13
N SER A 577 17.33 25.32 6.07
CA SER A 577 18.32 25.64 5.02
C SER A 577 19.53 24.70 5.10
N GLY A 578 19.87 24.06 4.00
CA GLY A 578 21.02 23.19 3.87
C GLY A 578 20.89 21.81 4.51
N TYR A 579 19.75 21.49 5.12
CA TYR A 579 19.52 20.16 5.71
C TYR A 579 19.43 19.09 4.63
N ARG A 580 20.09 17.98 4.89
CA ARG A 580 20.11 16.78 4.05
C ARG A 580 19.90 15.55 4.92
N PRO A 581 18.73 14.92 4.84
CA PRO A 581 18.39 13.77 5.67
C PRO A 581 19.39 12.62 5.56
N GLU A 582 19.93 12.39 4.36
CA GLU A 582 20.92 11.35 4.10
C GLU A 582 22.29 11.55 4.78
N LEU A 583 22.57 12.75 5.27
CA LEU A 583 23.80 13.06 6.01
C LEU A 583 23.58 13.21 7.51
N ASP A 584 22.39 12.91 8.00
CA ASP A 584 22.09 13.01 9.43
C ASP A 584 22.84 11.92 10.21
N VAL A 585 23.66 12.36 11.17
CA VAL A 585 24.47 11.50 12.04
C VAL A 585 24.11 11.66 13.52
N THR A 586 22.98 12.32 13.81
CA THR A 586 22.47 12.42 15.17
C THR A 586 22.08 11.05 15.71
N ASP A 587 21.87 10.93 17.02
CA ASP A 587 21.48 9.68 17.64
C ASP A 587 20.15 9.15 17.10
N GLU A 588 20.00 7.84 17.06
CA GLU A 588 18.75 7.18 16.71
C GLU A 588 17.67 7.46 17.76
N LEU A 589 16.45 7.59 17.32
CA LEU A 589 15.32 7.80 18.22
C LEU A 589 15.01 6.52 19.00
N GLY A 590 14.74 6.68 20.29
CA GLY A 590 14.13 5.60 21.07
C GLY A 590 12.72 5.24 20.58
N ASP A 591 12.21 4.09 20.99
CA ASP A 591 10.94 3.49 20.49
C ASP A 591 9.76 4.46 20.53
N GLU A 592 9.64 5.28 21.55
CA GLU A 592 8.55 6.25 21.70
C GLU A 592 8.63 7.36 20.65
N LEU A 593 9.78 8.00 20.51
CA LEU A 593 9.99 9.06 19.54
C LEU A 593 9.99 8.53 18.10
N ALA A 594 10.48 7.31 17.88
CA ALA A 594 10.39 6.64 16.59
C ALA A 594 8.92 6.38 16.19
N SER A 595 8.09 5.93 17.14
CA SER A 595 6.64 5.78 16.92
C SER A 595 5.97 7.12 16.61
N ARG A 596 6.36 8.19 17.32
CA ARG A 596 5.91 9.57 17.07
C ARG A 596 6.31 10.03 15.67
N TYR A 597 7.55 9.79 15.26
CA TYR A 597 8.03 10.12 13.92
C TYR A 597 7.16 9.47 12.82
N LEU A 598 6.86 8.18 12.96
CA LEU A 598 5.98 7.46 12.03
C LEU A 598 4.58 8.07 11.96
N GLN A 599 3.98 8.40 13.10
CA GLN A 599 2.67 9.06 13.15
C GLN A 599 2.69 10.42 12.44
N LEU A 600 3.72 11.22 12.66
CA LEU A 600 3.85 12.53 12.07
C LEU A 600 4.11 12.48 10.56
N ILE A 601 4.90 11.52 10.08
CA ILE A 601 5.06 11.24 8.64
C ILE A 601 3.70 10.88 8.03
N GLY A 602 2.94 10.00 8.67
CA GLY A 602 1.58 9.64 8.22
C GLY A 602 0.65 10.85 8.12
N ILE A 603 0.68 11.75 9.10
CA ILE A 603 -0.10 12.99 9.08
C ILE A 603 0.31 13.88 7.90
N CYS A 604 1.60 14.06 7.66
CA CYS A 604 2.09 14.87 6.53
C CYS A 604 1.72 14.25 5.17
N ARG A 605 1.84 12.93 5.04
CA ARG A 605 1.44 12.21 3.81
C ARG A 605 -0.03 12.38 3.51
N TRP A 606 -0.88 12.26 4.54
CA TRP A 606 -2.30 12.53 4.35
C TRP A 606 -2.59 13.97 3.94
N ALA A 607 -1.89 14.95 4.52
CA ALA A 607 -1.99 16.35 4.10
C ALA A 607 -1.62 16.54 2.61
N ILE A 608 -0.59 15.82 2.12
CA ILE A 608 -0.18 15.82 0.71
C ILE A 608 -1.30 15.27 -0.17
N GLU A 609 -1.89 14.15 0.21
CA GLU A 609 -3.02 13.56 -0.50
C GLU A 609 -4.23 14.49 -0.58
N LEU A 610 -4.42 15.33 0.44
CA LEU A 610 -5.49 16.32 0.48
C LEU A 610 -5.16 17.62 -0.26
N GLY A 611 -3.93 17.79 -0.79
CA GLY A 611 -3.55 18.93 -1.61
C GLY A 611 -2.30 19.70 -1.17
N ARG A 612 -1.60 19.34 -0.06
CA ARG A 612 -0.34 19.97 0.33
C ARG A 612 0.84 19.46 -0.50
N ILE A 613 0.72 19.64 -1.81
CA ILE A 613 1.73 19.22 -2.79
C ILE A 613 3.08 19.93 -2.52
N ASP A 614 3.03 21.12 -1.96
CA ASP A 614 4.17 21.98 -1.61
C ASP A 614 5.15 21.37 -0.59
N ILE A 615 4.75 20.37 0.19
CA ILE A 615 5.63 19.68 1.14
C ILE A 615 6.04 18.28 0.67
N PHE A 616 5.61 17.86 -0.51
CA PHE A 616 5.73 16.45 -0.91
C PHE A 616 7.17 15.99 -1.02
N HIS A 617 8.02 16.76 -1.67
CA HIS A 617 9.44 16.41 -1.83
C HIS A 617 10.13 16.18 -0.48
N GLU A 618 9.94 17.10 0.45
CA GLU A 618 10.59 17.04 1.76
C GLU A 618 10.07 15.87 2.60
N VAL A 619 8.77 15.65 2.61
CA VAL A 619 8.16 14.52 3.30
C VAL A 619 8.57 13.20 2.66
N SER A 620 8.65 13.13 1.32
CA SER A 620 9.18 11.96 0.62
C SER A 620 10.62 11.65 1.01
N CYS A 621 11.46 12.68 1.15
CA CYS A 621 12.83 12.51 1.63
C CYS A 621 12.88 11.98 3.07
N LEU A 622 12.09 12.53 4.00
CA LEU A 622 12.04 12.09 5.39
C LEU A 622 11.45 10.68 5.52
N SER A 623 10.47 10.33 4.69
CA SER A 623 9.85 9.01 4.69
C SER A 623 10.83 7.86 4.45
N GLN A 624 12.00 8.14 3.90
CA GLN A 624 13.04 7.15 3.66
C GLN A 624 13.69 6.64 4.95
N TYR A 625 13.46 7.29 6.10
CA TYR A 625 14.12 7.00 7.38
C TYR A 625 13.17 6.45 8.45
N GLN A 626 12.02 5.90 8.05
CA GLN A 626 11.00 5.44 8.98
C GLN A 626 11.43 4.23 9.85
N ALA A 627 12.31 3.35 9.36
CA ALA A 627 12.75 2.18 10.13
C ALA A 627 13.81 2.56 11.18
N SER A 628 14.64 3.57 10.93
CA SER A 628 15.69 4.01 11.83
C SER A 628 15.77 5.53 11.85
N PRO A 629 14.71 6.22 12.33
CA PRO A 629 14.68 7.67 12.37
C PRO A 629 15.66 8.19 13.44
N ARG A 630 16.21 9.37 13.18
CA ARG A 630 17.16 10.06 14.03
C ARG A 630 16.58 11.34 14.59
N ILE A 631 17.25 11.90 15.60
CA ILE A 631 16.84 13.17 16.23
C ILE A 631 16.72 14.28 15.17
N GLY A 632 17.72 14.44 14.28
CA GLY A 632 17.65 15.45 13.23
C GLY A 632 16.54 15.23 12.21
N HIS A 633 16.16 13.97 11.93
CA HIS A 633 15.00 13.68 11.09
C HIS A 633 13.70 14.17 11.75
N LEU A 634 13.53 13.94 13.06
CA LEU A 634 12.38 14.40 13.81
C LEU A 634 12.32 15.93 13.90
N GLU A 635 13.46 16.58 14.15
CA GLU A 635 13.54 18.05 14.14
C GLU A 635 13.19 18.65 12.77
N ALA A 636 13.67 18.03 11.68
CA ALA A 636 13.31 18.45 10.33
C ALA A 636 11.81 18.26 10.05
N LEU A 637 11.21 17.20 10.57
CA LEU A 637 9.78 16.97 10.47
C LEU A 637 8.99 18.03 11.29
N TYR A 638 9.44 18.38 12.48
CA TYR A 638 8.85 19.49 13.24
C TYR A 638 8.98 20.82 12.47
N HIS A 639 10.04 21.01 11.72
CA HIS A 639 10.19 22.18 10.87
C HIS A 639 9.15 22.19 9.72
N VAL A 640 8.79 21.02 9.15
CA VAL A 640 7.67 20.90 8.19
C VAL A 640 6.37 21.37 8.86
N PHE A 641 6.11 20.94 10.10
CA PHE A 641 4.92 21.40 10.85
C PHE A 641 4.96 22.89 11.15
N ALA A 642 6.11 23.45 11.43
CA ALA A 642 6.29 24.89 11.60
C ALA A 642 5.95 25.67 10.30
N TYR A 643 6.33 25.13 9.13
CA TYR A 643 5.94 25.66 7.84
C TYR A 643 4.43 25.55 7.61
N LEU A 644 3.83 24.39 7.91
CA LEU A 644 2.39 24.18 7.84
C LEU A 644 1.62 25.16 8.73
N LYS A 645 2.11 25.41 9.94
CA LYS A 645 1.53 26.39 10.89
C LYS A 645 1.54 27.80 10.32
N LYS A 646 2.59 28.16 9.60
CA LYS A 646 2.70 29.48 8.96
C LYS A 646 1.76 29.62 7.76
N HIS A 647 1.48 28.52 7.06
CA HIS A 647 0.67 28.47 5.84
C HIS A 647 -0.47 27.44 5.96
N PRO A 648 -1.38 27.58 6.96
CA PRO A 648 -2.35 26.54 7.30
C PRO A 648 -3.48 26.42 6.28
N ASP A 649 -3.73 27.48 5.50
CA ASP A 649 -4.84 27.55 4.55
C ASP A 649 -4.43 27.27 3.11
N MET A 650 -3.17 26.97 2.87
CA MET A 650 -2.62 26.62 1.56
C MET A 650 -2.97 25.19 1.17
N GLY A 651 -2.96 24.89 -0.12
CA GLY A 651 -3.18 23.55 -0.66
C GLY A 651 -4.60 23.32 -1.16
N ARG A 652 -5.31 24.37 -1.56
CA ARG A 652 -6.60 24.24 -2.24
C ARG A 652 -6.39 23.78 -3.68
N ILE A 653 -6.97 22.65 -4.03
CA ILE A 653 -6.99 22.10 -5.37
C ILE A 653 -8.30 22.47 -6.05
N GLY A 654 -8.22 23.06 -7.24
CA GLY A 654 -9.39 23.42 -8.05
C GLY A 654 -9.66 22.38 -9.14
N TYR A 655 -10.90 21.96 -9.29
CA TYR A 655 -11.33 21.05 -10.36
C TYR A 655 -11.92 21.87 -11.52
N ASP A 656 -11.01 22.60 -12.20
CA ASP A 656 -11.37 23.49 -13.28
C ASP A 656 -11.55 22.73 -14.59
N PRO A 657 -12.77 22.73 -15.18
CA PRO A 657 -13.09 22.02 -16.42
C PRO A 657 -12.55 22.70 -17.67
N LYS A 658 -11.92 23.87 -17.55
CA LYS A 658 -11.40 24.61 -18.71
C LYS A 658 -10.32 23.81 -19.39
N THR A 659 -10.38 23.71 -20.72
CA THR A 659 -9.30 23.14 -21.53
C THR A 659 -8.06 24.01 -21.39
N PRO A 660 -6.89 23.42 -21.05
CA PRO A 660 -5.65 24.18 -20.95
C PRO A 660 -5.27 24.78 -22.30
N TRP A 661 -4.70 25.97 -22.26
CA TRP A 661 -4.00 26.50 -23.43
C TRP A 661 -2.68 25.77 -23.58
N ILE A 662 -2.43 25.20 -24.75
CA ILE A 662 -1.22 24.44 -25.07
C ILE A 662 -0.53 25.13 -26.23
N ASP A 663 0.78 25.44 -26.04
CA ASP A 663 1.62 25.90 -27.13
C ASP A 663 1.99 24.73 -28.03
N GLU A 664 1.30 24.62 -29.15
CA GLU A 664 1.53 23.57 -30.14
C GLU A 664 2.92 23.62 -30.75
N SER A 665 3.60 24.77 -30.72
CA SER A 665 4.94 24.93 -31.31
C SER A 665 6.05 24.15 -30.57
N VAL A 666 5.80 23.73 -29.31
CA VAL A 666 6.79 22.98 -28.56
C VAL A 666 6.79 21.48 -28.89
N PHE A 667 5.77 21.01 -29.61
CA PHE A 667 5.65 19.61 -30.00
C PHE A 667 6.13 19.41 -31.44
N GLN A 668 6.73 18.28 -31.73
CA GLN A 668 7.04 17.88 -33.09
C GLN A 668 5.79 17.36 -33.79
N HIS A 669 5.36 18.11 -34.81
CA HIS A 669 4.25 17.69 -35.65
C HIS A 669 4.73 16.80 -36.80
N ASN A 670 3.89 15.85 -37.21
CA ASN A 670 4.11 14.98 -38.38
C ASN A 670 5.35 14.07 -38.27
N ALA A 671 5.67 13.63 -37.05
CA ALA A 671 6.71 12.60 -36.86
C ALA A 671 6.19 11.26 -37.41
N ASP A 672 6.90 10.71 -38.40
CA ASP A 672 6.56 9.38 -38.94
C ASP A 672 7.34 8.31 -38.16
N TRP A 673 6.59 7.52 -37.38
CA TRP A 673 7.13 6.45 -36.56
C TRP A 673 7.11 5.08 -37.22
N LYS A 674 6.49 5.00 -38.42
CA LYS A 674 6.18 3.72 -39.08
C LYS A 674 7.43 2.89 -39.40
N ASP A 675 8.51 3.52 -39.82
CA ASP A 675 9.77 2.84 -40.10
C ASP A 675 10.49 2.30 -38.87
N PHE A 676 10.09 2.75 -37.64
CA PHE A 676 10.74 2.39 -36.38
C PHE A 676 9.91 1.46 -35.52
N TYR A 677 8.59 1.64 -35.47
CA TYR A 677 7.66 0.89 -34.60
C TYR A 677 6.48 0.27 -35.36
N GLY A 678 6.42 0.43 -36.68
CA GLY A 678 5.30 -0.05 -37.51
C GLY A 678 4.01 0.72 -37.25
N ASP A 679 2.89 0.08 -37.50
CA ASP A 679 1.55 0.66 -37.32
C ASP A 679 1.01 0.38 -35.90
N VAL A 680 1.75 0.80 -34.87
CA VAL A 680 1.31 0.65 -33.49
C VAL A 680 0.20 1.65 -33.16
N VAL A 681 -0.79 1.21 -32.41
CA VAL A 681 -1.89 2.02 -31.93
C VAL A 681 -2.17 1.73 -30.48
N GLU A 682 -2.79 2.66 -29.78
CA GLU A 682 -3.20 2.44 -28.40
C GLU A 682 -4.25 1.31 -28.33
N GLU A 683 -3.98 0.27 -27.57
CA GLU A 683 -4.95 -0.80 -27.34
C GLU A 683 -6.08 -0.30 -26.43
N LEU A 684 -7.29 -0.37 -26.92
CA LEU A 684 -8.46 0.02 -26.15
C LEU A 684 -8.87 -1.13 -25.22
N PRO A 685 -9.29 -0.82 -23.97
CA PRO A 685 -9.74 -1.83 -23.04
C PRO A 685 -10.90 -2.67 -23.54
N ALA A 686 -10.84 -3.98 -23.38
CA ALA A 686 -11.99 -4.85 -23.65
C ALA A 686 -13.18 -4.45 -22.75
N ARG A 687 -14.39 -4.39 -23.33
CA ARG A 687 -15.61 -3.98 -22.63
C ARG A 687 -15.58 -2.55 -22.06
N MET A 688 -14.89 -1.66 -22.73
CA MET A 688 -14.91 -0.23 -22.42
C MET A 688 -16.35 0.29 -22.55
N PRO A 689 -16.85 1.08 -21.58
CA PRO A 689 -18.14 1.77 -21.72
C PRO A 689 -18.17 2.71 -22.94
N GLU A 690 -19.34 2.94 -23.51
CA GLU A 690 -19.49 3.96 -24.54
C GLU A 690 -19.05 5.32 -23.99
N PRO A 691 -18.14 6.06 -24.64
CA PRO A 691 -17.73 7.38 -24.15
C PRO A 691 -18.91 8.37 -24.16
N LEU A 692 -19.22 8.94 -23.01
CA LEU A 692 -20.29 9.93 -22.82
C LEU A 692 -19.77 11.17 -22.10
N GLY A 693 -20.43 12.29 -22.31
CA GLY A 693 -20.07 13.57 -21.67
C GLY A 693 -19.03 14.37 -22.48
N SER A 694 -18.36 15.27 -21.79
CA SER A 694 -17.41 16.21 -22.39
C SER A 694 -16.03 15.61 -22.57
N LEU A 695 -15.37 15.95 -23.68
CA LEU A 695 -13.99 15.56 -23.98
C LEU A 695 -13.00 16.13 -22.95
N VAL A 696 -11.97 15.36 -22.63
CA VAL A 696 -10.91 15.79 -21.72
C VAL A 696 -9.54 15.74 -22.40
N THR A 697 -8.70 16.72 -22.08
CA THR A 697 -7.30 16.80 -22.46
C THR A 697 -6.43 16.46 -21.25
N ILE A 698 -5.38 15.64 -21.45
CA ILE A 698 -4.43 15.27 -20.41
C ILE A 698 -3.13 16.05 -20.63
N SER A 699 -2.59 16.62 -19.55
CA SER A 699 -1.29 17.29 -19.55
C SER A 699 -0.46 16.83 -18.36
N ALA A 700 0.85 16.67 -18.54
CA ALA A 700 1.75 16.22 -17.49
C ALA A 700 3.06 17.01 -17.51
N PHE A 701 3.56 17.33 -16.33
CA PHE A 701 4.88 17.92 -16.15
C PHE A 701 5.78 16.92 -15.44
N VAL A 702 6.99 16.75 -15.95
CA VAL A 702 7.94 15.76 -15.43
C VAL A 702 9.31 16.41 -15.23
N ASP A 703 9.95 16.04 -14.13
CA ASP A 703 11.32 16.43 -13.78
C ASP A 703 12.02 15.29 -13.02
N ALA A 704 13.35 15.29 -13.09
CA ALA A 704 14.17 14.49 -12.19
C ALA A 704 15.41 15.27 -11.76
N ASN A 705 15.66 15.33 -10.47
CA ASN A 705 16.98 15.77 -10.03
C ASN A 705 18.03 14.68 -10.36
N HIS A 706 19.26 15.09 -10.65
CA HIS A 706 20.32 14.13 -10.93
C HIS A 706 21.21 13.89 -9.72
N ALA A 707 21.30 12.60 -9.29
CA ALA A 707 22.23 12.12 -8.27
C ALA A 707 22.26 12.98 -6.98
N ARG A 708 21.10 13.56 -6.59
CA ARG A 708 21.05 14.54 -5.50
C ARG A 708 21.24 13.93 -4.13
N ASN A 709 20.84 12.67 -3.92
CA ASN A 709 21.22 11.93 -2.72
C ASN A 709 22.72 11.69 -2.77
N VAL A 710 23.48 12.35 -1.89
CA VAL A 710 24.94 12.34 -1.98
C VAL A 710 25.57 11.03 -1.50
N VAL A 711 24.81 10.20 -0.79
CA VAL A 711 25.24 8.88 -0.29
C VAL A 711 24.99 7.82 -1.36
N THR A 712 23.75 7.69 -1.80
CA THR A 712 23.34 6.64 -2.74
C THR A 712 23.47 7.02 -4.20
N ARG A 713 23.65 8.31 -4.47
CA ARG A 713 23.69 8.90 -5.83
C ARG A 713 22.44 8.67 -6.65
N ARG A 714 21.32 8.37 -6.00
CA ARG A 714 20.03 8.20 -6.65
C ARG A 714 19.35 9.55 -6.88
N SER A 715 18.62 9.59 -7.96
CA SER A 715 17.82 10.74 -8.39
C SER A 715 16.42 10.68 -7.76
N HIS A 716 15.68 11.76 -7.85
CA HIS A 716 14.30 11.87 -7.43
C HIS A 716 13.42 12.25 -8.61
N THR A 717 12.33 11.53 -8.82
CA THR A 717 11.34 11.81 -9.86
C THR A 717 10.22 12.65 -9.31
N GLY A 718 9.80 13.66 -10.07
CA GLY A 718 8.62 14.47 -9.83
C GLY A 718 7.70 14.46 -11.04
N ILE A 719 6.41 14.23 -10.83
CA ILE A 719 5.39 14.20 -11.88
C ILE A 719 4.13 14.86 -11.35
N ILE A 720 3.51 15.70 -12.15
CA ILE A 720 2.15 16.22 -11.92
C ILE A 720 1.35 16.00 -13.20
N ILE A 721 0.18 15.37 -13.08
CA ILE A 721 -0.71 15.10 -14.21
C ILE A 721 -2.04 15.82 -13.99
N PHE A 722 -2.43 16.56 -15.00
CA PHE A 722 -3.70 17.28 -15.07
C PHE A 722 -4.66 16.58 -16.04
N VAL A 723 -5.92 16.62 -15.70
CA VAL A 723 -7.02 16.42 -16.65
C VAL A 723 -7.73 17.77 -16.77
N GLN A 724 -7.80 18.33 -17.97
CA GLN A 724 -8.13 19.76 -18.15
C GLN A 724 -7.16 20.63 -17.33
N ASN A 725 -7.66 21.61 -16.57
CA ASN A 725 -6.84 22.41 -15.64
C ASN A 725 -6.85 21.87 -14.19
N ALA A 726 -7.37 20.67 -13.95
CA ALA A 726 -7.42 20.07 -12.63
C ALA A 726 -6.22 19.13 -12.40
N PRO A 727 -5.38 19.34 -11.37
CA PRO A 727 -4.35 18.39 -11.00
C PRO A 727 -5.02 17.14 -10.39
N ILE A 728 -4.77 15.99 -11.00
CA ILE A 728 -5.38 14.71 -10.59
C ILE A 728 -4.36 13.83 -9.88
N ILE A 729 -3.15 13.72 -10.45
CA ILE A 729 -2.07 12.87 -9.91
C ILE A 729 -0.84 13.72 -9.66
N TRP A 730 -0.21 13.53 -8.51
CA TRP A 730 1.10 14.06 -8.17
C TRP A 730 1.96 12.97 -7.56
N PHE A 731 3.24 13.00 -7.91
CA PHE A 731 4.17 11.93 -7.57
C PHE A 731 5.55 12.50 -7.28
N SER A 732 6.11 12.12 -6.13
CA SER A 732 7.46 12.50 -5.72
C SER A 732 8.12 11.30 -5.06
N LYS A 733 9.04 10.65 -5.77
CA LYS A 733 9.70 9.42 -5.30
C LYS A 733 11.15 9.35 -5.76
N ARG A 734 12.01 8.81 -4.90
CA ARG A 734 13.38 8.53 -5.27
C ARG A 734 13.42 7.39 -6.29
N GLN A 735 14.29 7.53 -7.30
CA GLN A 735 14.54 6.48 -8.29
C GLN A 735 15.27 5.29 -7.68
N ASN A 736 14.96 4.10 -8.14
CA ASN A 736 15.62 2.88 -7.70
C ASN A 736 16.95 2.64 -8.44
N THR A 737 17.19 3.32 -9.56
CA THR A 737 18.41 3.24 -10.35
C THR A 737 19.34 4.41 -10.08
N VAL A 738 20.62 4.22 -10.36
CA VAL A 738 21.64 5.27 -10.36
C VAL A 738 22.02 5.56 -11.82
N GLU A 739 21.73 6.78 -12.25
CA GLU A 739 22.01 7.19 -13.62
C GLU A 739 23.32 7.97 -13.70
N SER A 740 24.09 7.70 -14.73
CA SER A 740 25.40 8.34 -14.94
C SER A 740 25.32 9.78 -15.46
N ALA A 741 24.14 10.26 -15.84
CA ALA A 741 23.91 11.61 -16.33
C ALA A 741 22.46 12.05 -16.12
N SER A 742 22.21 13.37 -16.08
CA SER A 742 20.86 13.94 -15.94
C SER A 742 19.88 13.43 -17.00
N PHE A 743 20.34 13.23 -18.25
CA PHE A 743 19.54 12.64 -19.30
C PHE A 743 18.93 11.28 -18.89
N GLY A 744 19.69 10.41 -18.24
CA GLY A 744 19.21 9.10 -17.81
C GLY A 744 18.13 9.20 -16.74
N SER A 745 18.35 9.98 -15.68
CA SER A 745 17.38 10.19 -14.63
C SER A 745 16.09 10.86 -15.12
N GLU A 746 16.21 11.82 -16.02
CA GLU A 746 15.06 12.46 -16.67
C GLU A 746 14.27 11.49 -17.56
N PHE A 747 14.98 10.61 -18.27
CA PHE A 747 14.32 9.61 -19.11
C PHE A 747 13.60 8.52 -18.29
N VAL A 748 14.16 8.13 -17.14
CA VAL A 748 13.50 7.25 -16.17
C VAL A 748 12.22 7.91 -15.65
N ALA A 749 12.27 9.20 -15.30
CA ALA A 749 11.10 9.94 -14.86
C ALA A 749 10.02 10.02 -15.95
N LEU A 750 10.43 10.28 -17.20
CA LEU A 750 9.50 10.32 -18.33
C LEU A 750 8.85 8.96 -18.57
N ARG A 751 9.59 7.84 -18.41
CA ARG A 751 9.01 6.49 -18.51
C ARG A 751 7.98 6.26 -17.41
N ILE A 752 8.26 6.64 -16.15
CA ILE A 752 7.30 6.53 -15.06
C ILE A 752 6.05 7.40 -15.35
N CYS A 753 6.25 8.62 -15.84
CA CYS A 753 5.15 9.49 -16.26
C CYS A 753 4.27 8.83 -17.35
N LYS A 754 4.90 8.21 -18.35
CA LYS A 754 4.21 7.44 -19.40
C LYS A 754 3.36 6.33 -18.81
N ASP A 755 3.87 5.56 -17.85
CA ASP A 755 3.12 4.48 -17.21
C ASP A 755 1.90 4.99 -16.45
N GLN A 756 2.05 6.13 -15.72
CA GLN A 756 0.93 6.78 -15.04
C GLN A 756 -0.11 7.35 -16.02
N ILE A 757 0.33 7.89 -17.15
CA ILE A 757 -0.59 8.38 -18.20
C ILE A 757 -1.40 7.22 -18.79
N VAL A 758 -0.75 6.09 -19.09
CA VAL A 758 -1.44 4.88 -19.59
C VAL A 758 -2.50 4.42 -18.60
N ALA A 759 -2.14 4.33 -17.31
CA ALA A 759 -3.07 3.96 -16.25
C ALA A 759 -4.23 4.96 -16.11
N LEU A 760 -3.97 6.27 -16.19
CA LEU A 760 -5.01 7.30 -16.15
C LEU A 760 -5.93 7.26 -17.37
N ARG A 761 -5.38 7.08 -18.59
CA ARG A 761 -6.18 6.92 -19.82
C ARG A 761 -7.08 5.70 -19.72
N TYR A 762 -6.56 4.57 -19.25
CA TYR A 762 -7.34 3.38 -18.96
C TYR A 762 -8.48 3.69 -17.97
N LYS A 763 -8.16 4.35 -16.85
CA LYS A 763 -9.17 4.72 -15.83
C LYS A 763 -10.26 5.61 -16.40
N LEU A 764 -9.92 6.67 -17.11
CA LEU A 764 -10.89 7.58 -17.74
C LEU A 764 -11.78 6.85 -18.73
N ARG A 765 -11.22 5.96 -19.57
CA ARG A 765 -12.01 5.15 -20.50
C ARG A 765 -12.96 4.21 -19.78
N MET A 766 -12.50 3.55 -18.70
CA MET A 766 -13.36 2.68 -17.91
C MET A 766 -14.45 3.44 -17.15
N PHE A 767 -14.28 4.75 -16.95
CA PHE A 767 -15.32 5.65 -16.43
C PHE A 767 -16.24 6.20 -17.55
N GLY A 768 -16.02 5.80 -18.80
CA GLY A 768 -16.78 6.29 -19.96
C GLY A 768 -16.47 7.72 -20.34
N VAL A 769 -15.32 8.27 -19.96
CA VAL A 769 -14.90 9.64 -20.27
C VAL A 769 -14.19 9.67 -21.62
N PRO A 770 -14.65 10.47 -22.61
CA PRO A 770 -13.97 10.63 -23.89
C PRO A 770 -12.68 11.43 -23.73
N ILE A 771 -11.58 10.96 -24.35
CA ILE A 771 -10.24 11.57 -24.27
C ILE A 771 -9.88 12.20 -25.63
N ASP A 772 -9.41 13.43 -25.60
CA ASP A 772 -8.99 14.20 -26.77
C ASP A 772 -7.49 13.99 -27.05
N GLY A 773 -7.18 13.22 -28.08
CA GLY A 773 -5.83 13.01 -28.59
C GLY A 773 -4.80 12.42 -27.60
N PRO A 774 -3.51 12.61 -27.88
CA PRO A 774 -2.42 12.19 -27.00
C PRO A 774 -2.30 13.07 -25.75
N ALA A 775 -1.77 12.53 -24.68
CA ALA A 775 -1.42 13.32 -23.49
C ALA A 775 -0.22 14.23 -23.78
N ASN A 776 -0.28 15.49 -23.36
CA ASN A 776 0.78 16.47 -23.52
C ASN A 776 1.77 16.37 -22.35
N VAL A 777 3.01 15.94 -22.62
CA VAL A 777 4.02 15.77 -21.58
C VAL A 777 5.10 16.83 -21.75
N PHE A 778 5.38 17.58 -20.69
CA PHE A 778 6.34 18.67 -20.68
C PHE A 778 7.57 18.29 -19.85
N SER A 779 8.76 18.38 -20.47
CA SER A 779 10.07 18.17 -19.82
C SER A 779 11.00 19.34 -20.16
N ASP A 780 11.80 19.76 -19.18
CA ASP A 780 12.77 20.82 -19.39
C ASP A 780 14.11 20.35 -20.00
N ASN A 781 14.28 19.04 -20.18
CA ASN A 781 15.48 18.45 -20.77
C ASN A 781 15.37 18.31 -22.29
N ARG A 782 16.07 19.18 -23.05
CA ARG A 782 16.07 19.15 -24.53
C ARG A 782 16.50 17.80 -25.11
N GLY A 783 17.44 17.11 -24.45
CA GLY A 783 17.91 15.80 -24.90
C GLY A 783 16.82 14.75 -24.79
N VAL A 784 16.08 14.78 -23.69
CA VAL A 784 14.94 13.89 -23.45
C VAL A 784 13.83 14.15 -24.46
N VAL A 785 13.41 15.40 -24.61
CA VAL A 785 12.39 15.80 -25.60
C VAL A 785 12.76 15.33 -26.99
N LYS A 786 14.00 15.63 -27.46
CA LYS A 786 14.47 15.20 -28.78
C LYS A 786 14.43 13.69 -28.95
N ASN A 787 14.90 12.95 -27.96
CA ASN A 787 14.95 11.48 -28.05
C ASN A 787 13.58 10.84 -27.98
N ALA A 788 12.61 11.46 -27.29
CA ALA A 788 11.22 10.99 -27.20
C ALA A 788 10.36 11.36 -28.41
N SER A 789 10.70 12.48 -29.14
CA SER A 789 9.81 13.04 -30.17
C SER A 789 10.34 12.87 -31.59
N VAL A 790 11.66 12.63 -31.78
CA VAL A 790 12.26 12.52 -33.12
C VAL A 790 12.54 11.07 -33.45
N PRO A 791 11.87 10.48 -34.46
CA PRO A 791 12.03 9.06 -34.84
C PRO A 791 13.48 8.66 -35.16
N GLU A 792 14.24 9.51 -35.83
CA GLU A 792 15.62 9.27 -36.25
C GLU A 792 16.65 9.49 -35.14
N SER A 793 16.20 9.92 -33.95
CA SER A 793 17.13 10.14 -32.83
C SER A 793 17.77 8.84 -32.39
N THR A 794 19.06 8.89 -32.08
CA THR A 794 19.84 7.69 -31.69
C THR A 794 20.17 7.75 -30.21
N LEU A 795 19.84 6.69 -29.48
CA LEU A 795 20.20 6.55 -28.09
C LEU A 795 21.71 6.25 -27.95
N MET A 796 22.43 7.20 -27.33
CA MET A 796 23.86 7.03 -27.07
C MET A 796 24.17 6.17 -25.83
N LYS A 797 23.17 5.96 -24.94
CA LYS A 797 23.32 5.25 -23.65
C LYS A 797 22.53 3.96 -23.64
N LYS A 798 23.21 2.85 -23.91
CA LYS A 798 22.60 1.52 -24.09
C LYS A 798 21.81 1.03 -22.88
N HIS A 799 22.21 1.38 -21.65
CA HIS A 799 21.51 0.97 -20.43
C HIS A 799 20.10 1.58 -20.27
N ASN A 800 19.80 2.67 -20.98
CA ASN A 800 18.47 3.28 -21.00
C ASN A 800 17.58 2.79 -22.15
N SER A 801 17.98 1.73 -22.87
CA SER A 801 17.29 1.27 -24.08
C SER A 801 15.80 0.96 -23.85
N ILE A 802 15.48 0.26 -22.76
CA ILE A 802 14.09 -0.11 -22.45
C ILE A 802 13.24 1.14 -22.18
N ASN A 803 13.70 2.04 -21.33
CA ASN A 803 12.99 3.29 -21.05
C ASN A 803 12.79 4.11 -22.33
N TYR A 804 13.84 4.18 -23.16
CA TYR A 804 13.82 4.89 -24.43
C TYR A 804 12.78 4.33 -25.38
N HIS A 805 12.74 3.01 -25.60
CA HIS A 805 11.79 2.39 -26.50
C HIS A 805 10.36 2.46 -25.95
N ALA A 806 10.16 2.23 -24.65
CA ALA A 806 8.82 2.28 -24.03
C ALA A 806 8.13 3.64 -24.18
N VAL A 807 8.89 4.76 -24.10
CA VAL A 807 8.33 6.10 -24.29
C VAL A 807 8.03 6.35 -25.75
N ARG A 808 8.94 5.96 -26.64
CA ARG A 808 8.81 6.18 -28.09
C ARG A 808 7.69 5.36 -28.72
N GLU A 809 7.51 4.13 -28.27
CA GLU A 809 6.39 3.27 -28.65
C GLU A 809 5.06 3.92 -28.26
N ALA A 810 4.97 4.47 -27.04
CA ALA A 810 3.78 5.20 -26.60
C ALA A 810 3.56 6.50 -27.42
N ALA A 811 4.64 7.16 -27.86
CA ALA A 811 4.53 8.30 -28.75
C ALA A 811 4.10 7.89 -30.17
N ALA A 812 4.61 6.76 -30.65
CA ALA A 812 4.22 6.18 -31.95
C ALA A 812 2.76 5.71 -31.96
N ALA A 813 2.26 5.23 -30.82
CA ALA A 813 0.88 4.80 -30.63
C ALA A 813 -0.10 5.95 -30.34
N ASP A 814 0.35 7.21 -30.40
CA ASP A 814 -0.45 8.42 -30.11
C ASP A 814 -1.06 8.45 -28.71
N ILE A 815 -0.37 7.80 -27.74
CA ILE A 815 -0.78 7.82 -26.33
C ILE A 815 -0.32 9.11 -25.66
N LEU A 816 0.88 9.58 -25.99
CA LEU A 816 1.46 10.83 -25.49
C LEU A 816 2.29 11.52 -26.56
N ARG A 817 2.56 12.81 -26.36
CA ARG A 817 3.53 13.60 -27.10
C ARG A 817 4.37 14.41 -26.11
N VAL A 818 5.65 14.60 -26.42
CA VAL A 818 6.59 15.24 -25.50
C VAL A 818 7.03 16.60 -26.05
N GLY A 819 6.81 17.64 -25.25
CA GLY A 819 7.16 19.02 -25.55
C GLY A 819 8.21 19.57 -24.60
N LYS A 820 8.86 20.68 -25.02
CA LYS A 820 9.86 21.38 -24.22
C LYS A 820 9.21 22.40 -23.29
N GLU A 821 9.49 22.27 -21.98
CA GLU A 821 9.16 23.26 -20.97
C GLU A 821 10.37 24.12 -20.62
N ASP A 822 10.15 25.33 -20.15
CA ASP A 822 11.22 26.13 -19.58
C ASP A 822 11.56 25.60 -18.17
N GLY A 823 12.87 25.52 -17.85
CA GLY A 823 13.32 25.05 -16.56
C GLY A 823 12.88 25.93 -15.39
N ASP A 824 12.59 27.20 -15.60
CA ASP A 824 12.12 28.08 -14.53
C ASP A 824 10.62 27.95 -14.25
N THR A 825 9.86 27.46 -15.21
CA THR A 825 8.40 27.29 -15.13
C THR A 825 7.95 25.83 -14.94
N ASN A 826 8.88 24.85 -15.00
CA ASN A 826 8.52 23.46 -14.78
C ASN A 826 8.00 23.23 -13.34
N ILE A 827 6.70 23.05 -13.23
CA ILE A 827 6.04 22.86 -11.93
C ILE A 827 6.45 21.55 -11.23
N ALA A 828 6.94 20.53 -11.96
CA ALA A 828 7.45 19.29 -11.39
C ALA A 828 8.71 19.48 -10.53
N ASP A 829 9.41 20.64 -10.64
CA ASP A 829 10.50 21.01 -9.77
C ASP A 829 10.13 21.07 -8.28
N LEU A 830 8.87 21.37 -7.95
CA LEU A 830 8.34 21.29 -6.58
C LEU A 830 8.47 19.91 -5.96
N LEU A 831 8.51 18.88 -6.79
CA LEU A 831 8.49 17.48 -6.38
C LEU A 831 9.86 16.80 -6.39
N THR A 832 10.90 17.54 -6.84
CA THR A 832 12.26 17.00 -6.99
C THR A 832 13.32 17.80 -6.27
N LYS A 833 13.03 19.06 -5.94
CA LYS A 833 14.02 20.02 -5.44
C LYS A 833 13.48 20.83 -4.28
N VAL A 834 14.34 21.19 -3.34
CA VAL A 834 14.01 22.19 -2.32
C VAL A 834 14.09 23.57 -2.99
N ILE A 835 12.94 24.11 -3.32
CA ILE A 835 12.84 25.44 -3.96
C ILE A 835 12.58 26.49 -2.89
N VAL A 836 13.22 27.62 -3.01
CA VAL A 836 13.13 28.72 -2.04
C VAL A 836 12.73 30.03 -2.72
N GLY A 837 12.21 30.98 -1.94
CA GLY A 837 11.92 32.35 -2.41
C GLY A 837 10.68 32.43 -3.31
N GLN A 838 10.67 33.46 -4.19
CA GLN A 838 9.50 33.78 -5.03
C GLN A 838 9.15 32.66 -6.00
N ARG A 839 10.16 32.03 -6.64
CA ARG A 839 9.95 30.93 -7.58
C ARG A 839 9.10 29.79 -6.99
N ARG A 840 9.28 29.45 -5.69
CA ARG A 840 8.45 28.45 -5.03
C ARG A 840 6.97 28.83 -5.09
N TRP A 841 6.66 30.08 -4.78
CA TRP A 841 5.29 30.59 -4.77
C TRP A 841 4.69 30.60 -6.18
N ASP A 842 5.49 31.07 -7.15
CA ASP A 842 5.05 31.09 -8.54
C ASP A 842 4.67 29.69 -9.03
N LEU A 843 5.50 28.67 -8.75
CA LEU A 843 5.18 27.29 -9.12
C LEU A 843 3.98 26.72 -8.32
N CYS A 844 3.88 27.03 -7.02
CA CYS A 844 2.75 26.56 -6.22
C CYS A 844 1.42 27.09 -6.74
N TRP A 845 1.35 28.35 -7.19
CA TRP A 845 0.12 28.95 -7.71
C TRP A 845 -0.43 28.28 -8.96
N HIS A 846 0.40 27.57 -9.72
CA HIS A 846 -0.05 26.79 -10.89
C HIS A 846 -0.73 25.46 -10.49
N VAL A 847 -0.52 24.97 -9.29
CA VAL A 847 -0.99 23.65 -8.85
C VAL A 847 -2.06 23.75 -7.76
N MET A 848 -1.94 24.73 -6.86
CA MET A 848 -2.80 24.88 -5.68
C MET A 848 -2.87 26.35 -5.24
N TRP A 849 -3.94 26.69 -4.51
CA TRP A 849 -4.19 28.04 -4.01
C TRP A 849 -4.17 28.10 -2.49
#